data_bf8e7bf783420b15ebb063ecf2cb4cd3
#
_entry.id   bf8e7bf783420b15ebb063ecf2cb4cd3
#
_cell.length_a   1.000
_cell.length_b   1.000
_cell.length_c   1.000
_cell.angle_alpha   90.00
_cell.angle_beta   90.00
_cell.angle_gamma   90.00
#
_symmetry.space_group_name_H-M   'P 1'
#
loop_
_entity.id
_entity.type
_entity.pdbx_description
1 polymer ?
#
loop_
_entity_poly.entity_id
_entity_poly.type
_entity_poly.pdbx_seq_one_letter_code
_entity_poly.pdbx_strand_id
1 'polypeptide(L)'
;MSTAKKTLSVITAVAIFAIAALMTMCVTQVASAAEMNDNTATELVSFIGTGWNLGNTLDATGGGNSLYSETSWGNPKTTKAMIDAVKAQGFNTVRVPVSWGNHTTGDNFTIDSQWLARVKEVVDYCIDNDMYVILNIHHDTSTQYYYPSSTYKTQSVKFVKSIWTQLAKYFKNYDQKLIFETLNEPRLVGTGDEWWFPVNNPNSAVRDSISIINTLNQTVVDVIRAAGGKNNDRCIMVPGYAASIDGCTTSTFKLPDDSTPNRLIVSVHAYTPYNFALNANGTAEFTNDLKNEVDYLYNTIKSHFIDKGIPAIIGETSASNKNNAAERVKWAQYYMGKSAEYGVPCMLWDNNVFNGGDRGECHGHLNRSTLGWYDKAFVDAVIKYGKKSQIPEKLTPPASVTNCTARHKTTTEIFINWDKVEDADGYITEQYKGGKWVQINDSEYPAVDLYDLKPDTVYTLRIRAYKTQKGIYAYSDYVRFAARTSKLVVKNVTNFKVKSTTTNSVTLQWDKCEGEVGYFVERYKNGSWCDIAELPVDTTSYTEKGLINGTTYSFRIRAYRYGDTVLTGLYSNVAGTTTLANVTGFAKQSSTDSSITVKWNRNSCATGYVLEQYTGGKWVQLTKTASNTNTSYTAKNLKASTTYTFRIKTYKTVNGKTTETAYIRLAAETSAPSVTNVTGFAKKSVTKTTATLKWNKNTTATGYIVEQYKGGKWTQIAKITSNSTLTCTAKELKANTTYTFRIRAYKTSGSSTKYSDYVRAAVTTAK
;
A
#
# COMPACT_ATOMS: atom_id res chain seq x y z
N MET A 1 -83.56 -23.39 -34.03
CA MET A 1 -82.81 -22.09 -34.06
C MET A 1 -82.46 -21.51 -32.67
N SER A 2 -82.80 -22.22 -31.59
CA SER A 2 -82.60 -21.68 -30.22
C SER A 2 -81.28 -22.10 -29.54
N THR A 3 -80.77 -23.31 -29.93
CA THR A 3 -79.59 -23.89 -29.22
C THR A 3 -78.24 -23.37 -29.80
N ALA A 4 -78.18 -23.11 -31.11
CA ALA A 4 -76.96 -22.57 -31.74
C ALA A 4 -76.60 -21.11 -31.35
N LYS A 5 -77.63 -20.30 -31.04
CA LYS A 5 -77.39 -18.92 -30.60
C LYS A 5 -76.91 -18.84 -29.13
N LYS A 6 -77.29 -19.76 -28.27
CA LYS A 6 -76.78 -19.82 -26.90
C LYS A 6 -75.34 -20.31 -26.80
N THR A 7 -74.92 -21.27 -27.66
CA THR A 7 -73.57 -21.79 -27.70
C THR A 7 -72.58 -20.78 -28.28
N LEU A 8 -72.99 -19.97 -29.27
CA LEU A 8 -72.17 -18.91 -29.84
C LEU A 8 -71.96 -17.74 -28.87
N SER A 9 -72.99 -17.39 -28.07
CA SER A 9 -72.91 -16.37 -27.03
C SER A 9 -72.01 -16.76 -25.86
N VAL A 10 -71.98 -18.04 -25.48
CA VAL A 10 -71.07 -18.53 -24.41
C VAL A 10 -69.62 -18.57 -24.90
N ILE A 11 -69.38 -19.01 -26.17
CA ILE A 11 -68.03 -19.05 -26.72
C ILE A 11 -67.48 -17.62 -26.89
N THR A 12 -68.31 -16.67 -27.28
CA THR A 12 -67.87 -15.26 -27.41
C THR A 12 -67.63 -14.61 -26.03
N ALA A 13 -68.43 -14.91 -25.02
CA ALA A 13 -68.18 -14.46 -23.65
C ALA A 13 -66.96 -15.06 -23.02
N VAL A 14 -66.64 -16.36 -23.24
CA VAL A 14 -65.42 -17.00 -22.76
C VAL A 14 -64.18 -16.46 -23.47
N ALA A 15 -64.26 -16.19 -24.78
CA ALA A 15 -63.17 -15.59 -25.53
C ALA A 15 -62.89 -14.13 -25.10
N ILE A 16 -63.93 -13.34 -24.80
CA ILE A 16 -63.75 -11.97 -24.28
C ILE A 16 -63.21 -12.02 -22.85
N PHE A 17 -63.62 -12.95 -22.02
CA PHE A 17 -63.00 -13.12 -20.69
C PHE A 17 -61.56 -13.62 -20.75
N ALA A 18 -61.21 -14.48 -21.66
CA ALA A 18 -59.85 -14.93 -21.86
C ALA A 18 -58.94 -13.83 -22.42
N ILE A 19 -59.44 -13.00 -23.33
CA ILE A 19 -58.70 -11.85 -23.87
C ILE A 19 -58.60 -10.74 -22.78
N ALA A 20 -59.62 -10.51 -21.98
CA ALA A 20 -59.55 -9.57 -20.86
C ALA A 20 -58.60 -10.10 -19.72
N ALA A 21 -58.57 -11.41 -19.47
CA ALA A 21 -57.60 -12.01 -18.55
C ALA A 21 -56.18 -12.01 -19.11
N LEU A 22 -55.95 -12.17 -20.41
CA LEU A 22 -54.67 -12.02 -21.05
C LEU A 22 -54.27 -10.51 -21.17
N MET A 23 -55.18 -9.57 -21.33
CA MET A 23 -54.87 -8.14 -21.25
C MET A 23 -54.67 -7.64 -19.83
N THR A 24 -55.23 -8.31 -18.81
CA THR A 24 -54.94 -7.99 -17.41
C THR A 24 -53.62 -8.68 -16.93
N MET A 25 -53.13 -9.68 -17.62
CA MET A 25 -51.78 -10.24 -17.40
C MET A 25 -50.69 -9.53 -18.18
N CYS A 26 -51.04 -8.62 -19.12
CA CYS A 26 -50.14 -7.62 -19.73
C CYS A 26 -50.24 -6.23 -19.11
N VAL A 27 -50.82 -6.08 -17.95
CA VAL A 27 -50.43 -4.97 -17.06
C VAL A 27 -49.02 -5.30 -16.62
N THR A 28 -48.05 -4.72 -17.33
CA THR A 28 -46.73 -4.50 -16.85
C THR A 28 -46.76 -4.50 -15.34
N GLN A 29 -46.16 -5.50 -14.69
CA GLN A 29 -45.52 -5.27 -13.41
C GLN A 29 -44.58 -4.08 -13.71
N VAL A 30 -45.05 -2.86 -13.49
CA VAL A 30 -44.17 -1.79 -13.10
C VAL A 30 -43.60 -2.37 -11.81
N ALA A 31 -42.43 -2.98 -11.91
CA ALA A 31 -41.66 -3.36 -10.76
C ALA A 31 -41.68 -2.11 -9.88
N SER A 32 -42.36 -2.21 -8.76
CA SER A 32 -42.30 -1.16 -7.73
C SER A 32 -40.81 -0.87 -7.60
N ALA A 33 -40.42 0.31 -8.02
CA ALA A 33 -39.01 0.67 -7.97
C ALA A 33 -38.59 0.40 -6.54
N ALA A 34 -37.66 -0.58 -6.35
CA ALA A 34 -37.23 -1.00 -5.04
C ALA A 34 -36.91 0.25 -4.21
N GLU A 35 -37.36 0.29 -2.98
CA GLU A 35 -37.11 1.46 -2.13
C GLU A 35 -35.61 1.61 -1.93
N MET A 36 -35.12 2.85 -1.84
CA MET A 36 -33.74 3.13 -1.50
C MET A 36 -33.53 2.77 -0.03
N ASN A 37 -32.56 1.90 0.26
CA ASN A 37 -32.15 1.65 1.63
C ASN A 37 -31.35 2.83 2.18
N ASP A 38 -31.48 3.09 3.46
CA ASP A 38 -30.75 4.12 4.20
C ASP A 38 -29.33 3.67 4.62
N ASN A 39 -28.79 2.62 4.00
CA ASN A 39 -27.49 2.06 4.31
C ASN A 39 -26.38 3.12 4.12
N THR A 40 -25.53 3.24 5.14
CA THR A 40 -24.28 4.00 5.01
C THR A 40 -23.36 3.38 3.96
N ALA A 41 -22.37 4.13 3.52
CA ALA A 41 -21.36 3.62 2.59
C ALA A 41 -20.61 2.40 3.17
N THR A 42 -20.33 2.38 4.48
CA THR A 42 -19.70 1.25 5.17
C THR A 42 -20.58 -0.01 5.12
N GLU A 43 -21.88 0.15 5.38
CA GLU A 43 -22.83 -0.95 5.27
C GLU A 43 -22.93 -1.45 3.83
N LEU A 44 -23.09 -0.55 2.86
CA LEU A 44 -23.15 -0.91 1.45
C LEU A 44 -21.90 -1.69 0.98
N VAL A 45 -20.71 -1.20 1.33
CA VAL A 45 -19.44 -1.87 0.99
C VAL A 45 -19.38 -3.28 1.55
N SER A 46 -20.02 -3.54 2.70
CA SER A 46 -20.08 -4.89 3.26
C SER A 46 -20.91 -5.86 2.41
N PHE A 47 -21.85 -5.39 1.59
CA PHE A 47 -22.72 -6.22 0.74
C PHE A 47 -22.17 -6.40 -0.67
N ILE A 48 -21.31 -5.51 -1.16
CA ILE A 48 -20.82 -5.49 -2.54
C ILE A 48 -20.12 -6.79 -2.94
N GLY A 49 -19.36 -7.42 -2.04
CA GLY A 49 -18.65 -8.67 -2.34
C GLY A 49 -17.54 -8.48 -3.39
N THR A 50 -17.11 -9.61 -3.99
CA THR A 50 -16.13 -9.58 -5.08
C THR A 50 -16.82 -9.17 -6.38
N GLY A 51 -16.21 -8.23 -7.09
CA GLY A 51 -16.73 -7.71 -8.35
C GLY A 51 -15.85 -8.00 -9.55
N TRP A 52 -16.40 -7.70 -10.71
CA TRP A 52 -15.79 -7.87 -12.02
C TRP A 52 -15.94 -6.60 -12.85
N ASN A 53 -14.91 -6.21 -13.60
CA ASN A 53 -14.93 -5.08 -14.52
C ASN A 53 -15.29 -5.53 -15.93
N LEU A 54 -16.24 -4.87 -16.57
CA LEU A 54 -16.54 -5.00 -17.98
C LEU A 54 -15.55 -4.13 -18.80
N GLY A 55 -14.26 -4.43 -18.72
CA GLY A 55 -13.21 -3.62 -19.33
C GLY A 55 -13.11 -3.78 -20.84
N ASN A 56 -12.54 -2.78 -21.51
CA ASN A 56 -12.33 -2.72 -22.97
C ASN A 56 -13.62 -2.87 -23.79
N THR A 57 -14.74 -2.32 -23.31
CA THR A 57 -16.04 -2.34 -23.99
C THR A 57 -16.66 -0.94 -24.07
N LEU A 58 -17.51 -0.58 -23.13
CA LEU A 58 -18.13 0.76 -23.11
C LEU A 58 -17.12 1.86 -22.72
N ASP A 59 -15.97 1.51 -22.23
CA ASP A 59 -14.83 2.38 -22.00
C ASP A 59 -13.97 2.61 -23.26
N ALA A 60 -14.16 1.82 -24.32
CA ALA A 60 -13.39 1.95 -25.55
C ALA A 60 -13.63 3.28 -26.24
N THR A 61 -12.55 3.96 -26.64
CA THR A 61 -12.58 5.30 -27.25
C THR A 61 -12.50 5.30 -28.78
N GLY A 62 -12.41 4.11 -29.39
CA GLY A 62 -12.45 3.95 -30.84
C GLY A 62 -13.88 4.07 -31.40
N GLY A 63 -14.04 4.04 -32.73
CA GLY A 63 -15.37 3.96 -33.39
C GLY A 63 -16.16 5.26 -33.48
N GLY A 64 -15.57 6.37 -33.05
CA GLY A 64 -16.22 7.70 -33.08
C GLY A 64 -17.40 7.80 -32.11
N ASN A 65 -18.53 8.40 -32.55
CA ASN A 65 -19.72 8.59 -31.71
C ASN A 65 -20.81 7.51 -31.89
N SER A 66 -20.50 6.42 -32.57
CA SER A 66 -21.47 5.36 -32.84
C SER A 66 -21.42 4.27 -31.78
N LEU A 67 -22.45 3.41 -31.73
CA LEU A 67 -22.48 2.21 -30.87
C LEU A 67 -21.36 1.21 -31.18
N TYR A 68 -20.67 1.37 -32.34
CA TYR A 68 -19.49 0.58 -32.68
C TYR A 68 -18.32 0.78 -31.70
N SER A 69 -18.30 1.90 -30.98
CA SER A 69 -17.29 2.12 -29.93
C SER A 69 -17.19 0.94 -28.97
N GLU A 70 -18.30 0.36 -28.54
CA GLU A 70 -18.35 -0.79 -27.63
C GLU A 70 -17.50 -1.99 -28.11
N THR A 71 -17.31 -2.14 -29.41
CA THR A 71 -16.58 -3.27 -30.01
C THR A 71 -15.26 -2.84 -30.67
N SER A 72 -14.93 -1.56 -30.64
CA SER A 72 -13.80 -0.99 -31.37
C SER A 72 -12.43 -1.48 -30.87
N TRP A 73 -12.34 -1.97 -29.65
CA TRP A 73 -11.13 -2.56 -29.07
C TRP A 73 -11.12 -4.10 -29.13
N GLY A 74 -11.95 -4.69 -30.02
CA GLY A 74 -11.94 -6.11 -30.34
C GLY A 74 -12.84 -7.00 -29.46
N ASN A 75 -13.53 -6.42 -28.49
CA ASN A 75 -14.50 -7.17 -27.71
C ASN A 75 -15.84 -7.31 -28.45
N PRO A 76 -16.56 -8.41 -28.28
CA PRO A 76 -17.93 -8.53 -28.79
C PRO A 76 -18.88 -7.62 -28.00
N LYS A 77 -20.02 -7.28 -28.63
CA LYS A 77 -21.10 -6.56 -27.96
C LYS A 77 -21.52 -7.28 -26.68
N THR A 78 -21.62 -6.56 -25.58
CA THR A 78 -22.03 -7.11 -24.28
C THR A 78 -23.44 -7.65 -24.32
N THR A 79 -23.64 -8.86 -23.85
CA THR A 79 -24.95 -9.53 -23.80
C THR A 79 -25.33 -9.84 -22.34
N LYS A 80 -26.64 -10.01 -22.12
CA LYS A 80 -27.12 -10.48 -20.81
C LYS A 80 -26.47 -11.80 -20.40
N ALA A 81 -26.27 -12.71 -21.36
CA ALA A 81 -25.64 -14.02 -21.08
C ALA A 81 -24.20 -13.89 -20.54
N MET A 82 -23.43 -12.85 -20.91
CA MET A 82 -22.13 -12.57 -20.31
C MET A 82 -22.27 -12.21 -18.83
N ILE A 83 -23.21 -11.34 -18.50
CA ILE A 83 -23.47 -10.94 -17.11
C ILE A 83 -24.02 -12.11 -16.31
N ASP A 84 -24.89 -12.95 -16.91
CA ASP A 84 -25.38 -14.18 -16.30
C ASP A 84 -24.23 -15.15 -15.96
N ALA A 85 -23.23 -15.27 -16.86
CA ALA A 85 -22.03 -16.09 -16.60
C ALA A 85 -21.16 -15.52 -15.47
N VAL A 86 -21.01 -14.20 -15.40
CA VAL A 86 -20.30 -13.51 -14.30
C VAL A 86 -21.01 -13.76 -12.97
N LYS A 87 -22.34 -13.61 -12.93
CA LYS A 87 -23.15 -13.91 -11.74
C LYS A 87 -23.05 -15.38 -11.33
N ALA A 88 -23.16 -16.29 -12.29
CA ALA A 88 -23.09 -17.75 -12.05
C ALA A 88 -21.72 -18.17 -11.47
N GLN A 89 -20.63 -17.47 -11.81
CA GLN A 89 -19.30 -17.70 -11.24
C GLN A 89 -19.23 -17.30 -9.77
N GLY A 90 -20.10 -16.40 -9.32
CA GLY A 90 -20.18 -15.95 -7.93
C GLY A 90 -19.75 -14.49 -7.69
N PHE A 91 -19.55 -13.71 -8.75
CA PHE A 91 -19.38 -12.28 -8.62
C PHE A 91 -20.71 -11.62 -8.19
N ASN A 92 -20.61 -10.62 -7.32
CA ASN A 92 -21.77 -9.92 -6.78
C ASN A 92 -21.90 -8.48 -7.30
N THR A 93 -20.86 -7.96 -7.93
CA THR A 93 -20.79 -6.58 -8.42
C THR A 93 -20.18 -6.57 -9.82
N VAL A 94 -20.71 -5.71 -10.68
CA VAL A 94 -20.09 -5.39 -11.97
C VAL A 94 -19.73 -3.90 -11.98
N ARG A 95 -18.45 -3.60 -12.18
CA ARG A 95 -18.06 -2.24 -12.54
C ARG A 95 -18.19 -2.11 -14.06
N VAL A 96 -18.95 -1.13 -14.49
CA VAL A 96 -19.25 -0.80 -15.89
C VAL A 96 -18.51 0.50 -16.24
N PRO A 97 -17.25 0.41 -16.70
CA PRO A 97 -16.49 1.56 -17.12
C PRO A 97 -17.07 2.11 -18.43
N VAL A 98 -17.24 3.43 -18.49
CA VAL A 98 -17.85 4.10 -19.68
C VAL A 98 -17.07 5.36 -20.03
N SER A 99 -16.66 5.48 -21.29
CA SER A 99 -16.14 6.71 -21.87
C SER A 99 -17.28 7.47 -22.53
N TRP A 100 -17.45 8.73 -22.18
CA TRP A 100 -18.59 9.56 -22.58
C TRP A 100 -18.22 10.60 -23.62
N GLY A 101 -16.98 11.10 -23.60
CA GLY A 101 -16.55 12.24 -24.39
C GLY A 101 -16.86 12.10 -25.87
N ASN A 102 -16.49 10.96 -26.46
CA ASN A 102 -16.76 10.67 -27.88
C ASN A 102 -18.24 10.57 -28.23
N HIS A 103 -19.10 10.38 -27.24
CA HIS A 103 -20.55 10.23 -27.38
C HIS A 103 -21.31 11.48 -26.95
N THR A 104 -20.67 12.65 -27.02
CA THR A 104 -21.30 13.93 -26.71
C THR A 104 -21.31 14.86 -27.93
N THR A 105 -22.27 15.76 -27.96
CA THR A 105 -22.41 16.77 -29.00
C THR A 105 -22.59 18.17 -28.40
N GLY A 106 -22.15 19.16 -29.17
CA GLY A 106 -22.29 20.58 -28.83
C GLY A 106 -21.45 21.00 -27.59
N ASP A 107 -21.43 22.30 -27.36
CA ASP A 107 -20.62 22.90 -26.28
C ASP A 107 -21.03 22.47 -24.87
N ASN A 108 -22.24 21.93 -24.70
CA ASN A 108 -22.78 21.48 -23.43
C ASN A 108 -22.59 19.98 -23.21
N PHE A 109 -21.81 19.29 -24.04
CA PHE A 109 -21.56 17.85 -23.90
C PHE A 109 -22.86 17.04 -23.72
N THR A 110 -23.84 17.25 -24.64
CA THR A 110 -25.08 16.48 -24.63
C THR A 110 -24.78 15.04 -25.03
N ILE A 111 -25.07 14.10 -24.15
CA ILE A 111 -24.81 12.66 -24.37
C ILE A 111 -25.75 12.17 -25.47
N ASP A 112 -25.20 11.38 -26.40
CA ASP A 112 -26.00 10.68 -27.42
C ASP A 112 -27.01 9.74 -26.75
N SER A 113 -28.27 9.86 -27.16
CA SER A 113 -29.37 9.11 -26.53
C SER A 113 -29.30 7.61 -26.77
N GLN A 114 -28.73 7.16 -27.90
CA GLN A 114 -28.56 5.74 -28.20
C GLN A 114 -27.44 5.14 -27.35
N TRP A 115 -26.34 5.90 -27.17
CA TRP A 115 -25.25 5.47 -26.26
C TRP A 115 -25.73 5.38 -24.81
N LEU A 116 -26.44 6.41 -24.35
CA LEU A 116 -27.00 6.40 -22.97
C LEU A 116 -27.99 5.24 -22.76
N ALA A 117 -28.83 4.95 -23.76
CA ALA A 117 -29.75 3.82 -23.73
C ALA A 117 -28.98 2.47 -23.74
N ARG A 118 -27.88 2.39 -24.50
CA ARG A 118 -27.03 1.18 -24.51
C ARG A 118 -26.34 0.94 -23.15
N VAL A 119 -25.78 1.98 -22.55
CA VAL A 119 -25.22 1.89 -21.19
C VAL A 119 -26.27 1.44 -20.19
N LYS A 120 -27.49 2.03 -20.27
CA LYS A 120 -28.59 1.60 -19.40
C LYS A 120 -28.93 0.12 -19.59
N GLU A 121 -28.99 -0.38 -20.83
CA GLU A 121 -29.27 -1.78 -21.13
C GLU A 121 -28.26 -2.71 -20.44
N VAL A 122 -26.97 -2.37 -20.43
CA VAL A 122 -25.94 -3.15 -19.74
C VAL A 122 -26.05 -3.04 -18.20
N VAL A 123 -26.36 -1.85 -17.69
CA VAL A 123 -26.65 -1.65 -16.27
C VAL A 123 -27.84 -2.52 -15.86
N ASP A 124 -28.91 -2.53 -16.64
CA ASP A 124 -30.10 -3.34 -16.37
C ASP A 124 -29.80 -4.84 -16.35
N TYR A 125 -28.94 -5.35 -17.26
CA TYR A 125 -28.50 -6.76 -17.19
C TYR A 125 -27.91 -7.15 -15.83
N CYS A 126 -27.19 -6.22 -15.19
CA CYS A 126 -26.60 -6.45 -13.88
C CYS A 126 -27.66 -6.35 -12.77
N ILE A 127 -28.51 -5.31 -12.81
CA ILE A 127 -29.58 -5.11 -11.81
C ILE A 127 -30.58 -6.24 -11.84
N ASP A 128 -30.98 -6.72 -13.05
CA ASP A 128 -31.88 -7.85 -13.23
C ASP A 128 -31.29 -9.18 -12.68
N ASN A 129 -29.98 -9.28 -12.61
CA ASN A 129 -29.24 -10.37 -11.98
C ASN A 129 -29.02 -10.18 -10.47
N ASP A 130 -29.68 -9.21 -9.87
CA ASP A 130 -29.52 -8.89 -8.45
C ASP A 130 -28.06 -8.61 -8.06
N MET A 131 -27.33 -7.88 -8.94
CA MET A 131 -25.94 -7.47 -8.73
C MET A 131 -25.83 -5.98 -8.44
N TYR A 132 -24.78 -5.59 -7.71
CA TYR A 132 -24.38 -4.19 -7.60
C TYR A 132 -23.71 -3.73 -8.90
N VAL A 133 -23.85 -2.44 -9.21
CA VAL A 133 -23.26 -1.82 -10.39
C VAL A 133 -22.50 -0.59 -9.98
N ILE A 134 -21.26 -0.45 -10.48
CA ILE A 134 -20.48 0.78 -10.35
C ILE A 134 -20.37 1.40 -11.75
N LEU A 135 -20.89 2.62 -11.92
CA LEU A 135 -20.88 3.36 -13.19
C LEU A 135 -20.04 4.62 -13.05
N ASN A 136 -19.18 4.91 -14.04
CA ASN A 136 -18.21 6.01 -13.97
C ASN A 136 -18.08 6.84 -15.25
N ILE A 137 -17.18 7.83 -15.19
CA ILE A 137 -16.51 8.46 -16.35
C ILE A 137 -15.11 7.83 -16.44
N HIS A 138 -14.77 7.16 -17.58
CA HIS A 138 -13.58 6.33 -17.68
C HIS A 138 -12.42 6.98 -18.44
N HIS A 139 -12.27 6.76 -19.74
CA HIS A 139 -11.12 7.23 -20.54
C HIS A 139 -11.31 8.64 -21.14
N ASP A 140 -11.92 9.53 -20.40
CA ASP A 140 -12.17 10.92 -20.86
C ASP A 140 -11.11 11.91 -20.35
N THR A 141 -10.02 11.43 -19.73
CA THR A 141 -8.93 12.29 -19.24
C THR A 141 -8.11 12.81 -20.42
N SER A 142 -8.48 13.99 -20.89
CA SER A 142 -7.82 14.67 -22.02
C SER A 142 -8.09 16.18 -21.97
N THR A 143 -7.30 16.95 -22.70
CA THR A 143 -7.51 18.41 -22.83
C THR A 143 -8.79 18.77 -23.56
N GLN A 144 -9.38 17.83 -24.29
CA GLN A 144 -10.66 18.00 -24.97
C GLN A 144 -11.86 17.88 -24.03
N TYR A 145 -11.80 17.03 -23.03
CA TYR A 145 -12.91 16.74 -22.12
C TYR A 145 -12.60 17.24 -20.71
N TYR A 146 -11.91 16.46 -19.89
CA TYR A 146 -11.38 16.95 -18.62
C TYR A 146 -9.89 16.61 -18.49
N TYR A 147 -9.09 17.57 -18.07
CA TYR A 147 -7.68 17.41 -17.77
C TYR A 147 -7.40 18.09 -16.43
N PRO A 148 -6.89 17.36 -15.42
CA PRO A 148 -6.84 17.90 -14.07
C PRO A 148 -5.65 18.83 -13.87
N SER A 149 -5.71 20.01 -14.47
CA SER A 149 -4.78 21.12 -14.21
C SER A 149 -5.51 22.46 -14.24
N SER A 150 -4.95 23.47 -13.57
CA SER A 150 -5.50 24.82 -13.51
C SER A 150 -5.78 25.41 -14.89
N THR A 151 -4.93 25.12 -15.86
CA THR A 151 -5.10 25.58 -17.27
C THR A 151 -6.42 25.11 -17.87
N TYR A 152 -6.85 23.89 -17.57
CA TYR A 152 -8.06 23.29 -18.13
C TYR A 152 -9.23 23.23 -17.14
N LYS A 153 -9.11 23.84 -15.96
CA LYS A 153 -10.12 23.76 -14.89
C LYS A 153 -11.53 24.08 -15.38
N THR A 154 -11.71 25.19 -16.07
CA THR A 154 -13.04 25.62 -16.53
C THR A 154 -13.69 24.60 -17.48
N GLN A 155 -12.91 24.09 -18.43
CA GLN A 155 -13.35 23.05 -19.36
C GLN A 155 -13.67 21.75 -18.61
N SER A 156 -12.78 21.32 -17.73
CA SER A 156 -12.91 20.08 -16.97
C SER A 156 -14.14 20.08 -16.07
N VAL A 157 -14.37 21.17 -15.34
CA VAL A 157 -15.57 21.35 -14.52
C VAL A 157 -16.84 21.34 -15.37
N LYS A 158 -16.82 22.04 -16.52
CA LYS A 158 -17.96 22.07 -17.44
C LYS A 158 -18.29 20.66 -17.96
N PHE A 159 -17.28 19.89 -18.36
CA PHE A 159 -17.47 18.53 -18.84
C PHE A 159 -18.08 17.62 -17.77
N VAL A 160 -17.41 17.45 -16.62
CA VAL A 160 -17.87 16.52 -15.59
C VAL A 160 -19.24 16.91 -15.05
N LYS A 161 -19.50 18.21 -14.89
CA LYS A 161 -20.81 18.73 -14.49
C LYS A 161 -21.89 18.36 -15.50
N SER A 162 -21.61 18.53 -16.79
CA SER A 162 -22.56 18.24 -17.86
C SER A 162 -22.92 16.75 -17.93
N ILE A 163 -21.89 15.89 -17.92
CA ILE A 163 -22.09 14.44 -17.98
C ILE A 163 -22.88 13.98 -16.74
N TRP A 164 -22.44 14.32 -15.52
CA TRP A 164 -23.11 13.86 -14.29
C TRP A 164 -24.52 14.45 -14.11
N THR A 165 -24.80 15.65 -14.61
CA THR A 165 -26.18 16.19 -14.61
C THR A 165 -27.11 15.28 -15.40
N GLN A 166 -26.67 14.79 -16.54
CA GLN A 166 -27.48 13.90 -17.39
C GLN A 166 -27.60 12.52 -16.79
N LEU A 167 -26.49 11.94 -16.31
CA LEU A 167 -26.48 10.60 -15.68
C LEU A 167 -27.29 10.56 -14.39
N ALA A 168 -27.09 11.52 -13.49
CA ALA A 168 -27.81 11.58 -12.23
C ALA A 168 -29.33 11.72 -12.44
N LYS A 169 -29.74 12.51 -13.44
CA LYS A 169 -31.16 12.62 -13.83
C LYS A 169 -31.70 11.33 -14.44
N TYR A 170 -30.92 10.68 -15.31
CA TYR A 170 -31.36 9.50 -16.06
C TYR A 170 -31.51 8.28 -15.13
N PHE A 171 -30.57 8.07 -14.20
CA PHE A 171 -30.52 6.94 -13.29
C PHE A 171 -31.10 7.23 -11.89
N LYS A 172 -31.79 8.36 -11.70
CA LYS A 172 -32.27 8.82 -10.38
C LYS A 172 -33.19 7.85 -9.64
N ASN A 173 -33.84 6.93 -10.36
CA ASN A 173 -34.82 6.00 -9.80
C ASN A 173 -34.22 4.63 -9.46
N TYR A 174 -32.95 4.37 -9.81
CA TYR A 174 -32.25 3.16 -9.40
C TYR A 174 -31.99 3.16 -7.90
N ASP A 175 -32.09 2.00 -7.28
CA ASP A 175 -31.85 1.84 -5.83
C ASP A 175 -30.35 1.86 -5.46
N GLN A 176 -30.04 1.45 -4.24
CA GLN A 176 -28.68 1.43 -3.69
C GLN A 176 -27.72 0.50 -4.43
N LYS A 177 -28.20 -0.39 -5.28
CA LYS A 177 -27.33 -1.29 -6.06
C LYS A 177 -26.59 -0.56 -7.16
N LEU A 178 -27.08 0.60 -7.64
CA LEU A 178 -26.33 1.44 -8.55
C LEU A 178 -25.50 2.45 -7.77
N ILE A 179 -24.19 2.33 -7.85
CA ILE A 179 -23.17 3.18 -7.24
C ILE A 179 -22.57 4.05 -8.35
N PHE A 180 -22.35 5.32 -8.08
CA PHE A 180 -21.64 6.21 -9.00
C PHE A 180 -20.19 6.35 -8.57
N GLU A 181 -19.26 6.28 -9.53
CA GLU A 181 -17.85 6.61 -9.33
C GLU A 181 -17.53 7.87 -10.13
N THR A 182 -17.11 8.91 -9.44
CA THR A 182 -17.01 10.26 -10.01
C THR A 182 -16.17 10.35 -11.26
N LEU A 183 -14.99 9.73 -11.24
CA LEU A 183 -13.98 9.65 -12.29
C LEU A 183 -13.27 8.29 -12.19
N ASN A 184 -12.57 7.89 -13.25
CA ASN A 184 -11.75 6.67 -13.25
C ASN A 184 -10.37 6.92 -12.60
N GLU A 185 -9.41 7.39 -13.38
CA GLU A 185 -8.02 7.62 -13.00
C GLU A 185 -7.58 9.02 -13.43
N PRO A 186 -8.06 10.07 -12.76
CA PRO A 186 -7.71 11.44 -13.11
C PRO A 186 -6.22 11.69 -12.84
N ARG A 187 -5.46 12.04 -13.90
CA ARG A 187 -4.02 12.19 -13.86
C ARG A 187 -3.49 13.10 -14.97
N LEU A 188 -2.22 13.46 -14.87
CA LEU A 188 -1.52 14.28 -15.89
C LEU A 188 -1.06 13.39 -17.06
N VAL A 189 -1.99 12.95 -17.89
CA VAL A 189 -1.74 12.09 -19.06
C VAL A 189 -0.68 12.70 -19.97
N GLY A 190 0.29 11.86 -20.40
CA GLY A 190 1.37 12.25 -21.29
C GLY A 190 2.54 12.97 -20.64
N THR A 191 2.61 12.99 -19.31
CA THR A 191 3.74 13.56 -18.56
C THR A 191 4.54 12.49 -17.83
N GLY A 192 5.73 12.86 -17.33
CA GLY A 192 6.53 11.97 -16.49
C GLY A 192 5.89 11.63 -15.14
N ASP A 193 4.92 12.41 -14.70
CA ASP A 193 4.19 12.24 -13.44
C ASP A 193 2.85 11.49 -13.64
N GLU A 194 2.60 10.94 -14.82
CA GLU A 194 1.29 10.36 -15.17
C GLU A 194 0.84 9.30 -14.17
N TRP A 195 1.72 8.37 -13.81
CA TRP A 195 1.36 7.20 -13.00
C TRP A 195 2.01 7.17 -11.63
N TRP A 196 3.06 7.95 -11.43
CA TRP A 196 3.81 7.92 -10.17
C TRP A 196 4.38 9.30 -9.82
N PHE A 197 4.39 9.62 -8.54
CA PHE A 197 5.00 10.81 -7.98
C PHE A 197 5.46 10.57 -6.54
N PRO A 198 6.43 11.33 -6.01
CA PRO A 198 6.85 11.22 -4.61
C PRO A 198 5.74 11.71 -3.67
N VAL A 199 5.00 10.77 -3.04
CA VAL A 199 3.80 11.08 -2.24
C VAL A 199 4.03 12.10 -1.12
N ASN A 200 5.20 12.07 -0.49
CA ASN A 200 5.56 12.99 0.60
C ASN A 200 6.03 14.39 0.12
N ASN A 201 6.35 14.54 -1.16
CA ASN A 201 6.79 15.80 -1.73
C ASN A 201 6.45 15.86 -3.23
N PRO A 202 5.16 15.90 -3.59
CA PRO A 202 4.75 16.04 -4.97
C PRO A 202 5.22 17.38 -5.54
N ASN A 203 5.57 17.42 -6.81
CA ASN A 203 5.94 18.66 -7.49
C ASN A 203 4.73 19.60 -7.66
N SER A 204 4.96 20.80 -8.18
CA SER A 204 3.90 21.83 -8.31
C SER A 204 2.78 21.39 -9.26
N ALA A 205 3.11 20.68 -10.36
CA ALA A 205 2.12 20.23 -11.33
C ALA A 205 1.20 19.14 -10.73
N VAL A 206 1.75 18.20 -9.97
CA VAL A 206 0.97 17.18 -9.27
C VAL A 206 0.11 17.79 -8.16
N ARG A 207 0.64 18.75 -7.38
CA ARG A 207 -0.17 19.47 -6.37
C ARG A 207 -1.33 20.23 -7.00
N ASP A 208 -1.08 20.93 -8.10
CA ASP A 208 -2.13 21.59 -8.89
C ASP A 208 -3.18 20.58 -9.34
N SER A 209 -2.74 19.48 -9.95
CA SER A 209 -3.62 18.42 -10.42
C SER A 209 -4.50 17.85 -9.31
N ILE A 210 -3.95 17.54 -8.15
CA ILE A 210 -4.72 17.05 -7.00
C ILE A 210 -5.77 18.07 -6.55
N SER A 211 -5.42 19.36 -6.54
CA SER A 211 -6.36 20.45 -6.21
C SER A 211 -7.53 20.51 -7.21
N ILE A 212 -7.24 20.30 -8.48
CA ILE A 212 -8.28 20.25 -9.52
C ILE A 212 -9.12 18.98 -9.39
N ILE A 213 -8.51 17.81 -9.13
CA ILE A 213 -9.24 16.55 -8.88
C ILE A 213 -10.20 16.71 -7.70
N ASN A 214 -9.78 17.32 -6.60
CA ASN A 214 -10.67 17.63 -5.48
C ASN A 214 -11.86 18.51 -5.93
N THR A 215 -11.60 19.51 -6.76
CA THR A 215 -12.65 20.38 -7.32
C THR A 215 -13.63 19.61 -8.23
N LEU A 216 -13.11 18.71 -9.08
CA LEU A 216 -13.94 17.88 -9.98
C LEU A 216 -14.81 16.91 -9.18
N ASN A 217 -14.23 16.21 -8.21
CA ASN A 217 -14.96 15.31 -7.33
C ASN A 217 -16.08 16.04 -6.56
N GLN A 218 -15.79 17.21 -5.99
CA GLN A 218 -16.80 18.04 -5.33
C GLN A 218 -17.92 18.44 -6.30
N THR A 219 -17.56 18.90 -7.50
CA THR A 219 -18.54 19.27 -8.52
C THR A 219 -19.49 18.11 -8.85
N VAL A 220 -18.96 16.90 -8.96
CA VAL A 220 -19.75 15.70 -9.28
C VAL A 220 -20.69 15.34 -8.13
N VAL A 221 -20.19 15.32 -6.88
CA VAL A 221 -21.03 15.04 -5.70
C VAL A 221 -22.17 16.05 -5.62
N ASP A 222 -21.89 17.34 -5.73
CA ASP A 222 -22.91 18.40 -5.69
C ASP A 222 -23.99 18.20 -6.76
N VAL A 223 -23.59 17.85 -7.99
CA VAL A 223 -24.51 17.61 -9.11
C VAL A 223 -25.40 16.38 -8.88
N ILE A 224 -24.81 15.30 -8.35
CA ILE A 224 -25.57 14.09 -8.04
C ILE A 224 -26.61 14.39 -6.96
N ARG A 225 -26.23 15.07 -5.88
CA ARG A 225 -27.15 15.45 -4.80
C ARG A 225 -28.25 16.41 -5.28
N ALA A 226 -27.89 17.41 -6.11
CA ALA A 226 -28.84 18.36 -6.69
C ALA A 226 -29.88 17.71 -7.61
N ALA A 227 -29.59 16.55 -8.20
CA ALA A 227 -30.55 15.82 -9.05
C ALA A 227 -31.72 15.23 -8.25
N GLY A 228 -31.60 15.11 -6.93
CA GLY A 228 -32.65 14.65 -6.01
C GLY A 228 -33.09 13.20 -6.23
N GLY A 229 -34.23 12.83 -5.63
CA GLY A 229 -34.75 11.46 -5.65
C GLY A 229 -33.80 10.52 -4.91
N LYS A 230 -33.61 9.31 -5.43
CA LYS A 230 -32.74 8.30 -4.80
C LYS A 230 -31.23 8.69 -4.83
N ASN A 231 -30.86 9.72 -5.56
CA ASN A 231 -29.51 10.25 -5.53
C ASN A 231 -29.17 11.00 -4.22
N ASN A 232 -30.17 11.37 -3.43
CA ASN A 232 -29.93 11.96 -2.11
C ASN A 232 -29.12 11.00 -1.21
N ASP A 233 -29.42 9.70 -1.28
CA ASP A 233 -28.86 8.66 -0.42
C ASP A 233 -27.90 7.73 -1.16
N ARG A 234 -27.67 7.93 -2.45
CA ARG A 234 -26.79 7.09 -3.27
C ARG A 234 -25.35 7.18 -2.78
N CYS A 235 -24.69 6.04 -2.61
CA CYS A 235 -23.26 6.02 -2.34
C CYS A 235 -22.47 6.40 -3.59
N ILE A 236 -21.40 7.16 -3.36
CA ILE A 236 -20.54 7.71 -4.42
C ILE A 236 -19.10 7.33 -4.14
N MET A 237 -18.43 6.72 -5.12
CA MET A 237 -17.01 6.43 -5.08
C MET A 237 -16.20 7.61 -5.61
N VAL A 238 -15.10 7.91 -4.92
CA VAL A 238 -14.28 9.10 -5.16
C VAL A 238 -12.80 8.69 -5.28
N PRO A 239 -12.16 8.83 -6.45
CA PRO A 239 -10.75 8.55 -6.64
C PRO A 239 -9.88 9.76 -6.25
N GLY A 240 -8.64 9.48 -5.84
CA GLY A 240 -7.55 10.44 -5.81
C GLY A 240 -6.82 10.49 -7.16
N TYR A 241 -5.60 11.07 -7.17
CA TYR A 241 -4.74 11.12 -8.36
C TYR A 241 -4.44 9.70 -8.87
N ALA A 242 -4.70 9.46 -10.17
CA ALA A 242 -4.58 8.16 -10.84
C ALA A 242 -5.36 7.01 -10.15
N ALA A 243 -6.32 7.31 -9.29
CA ALA A 243 -6.94 6.37 -8.36
C ALA A 243 -5.93 5.53 -7.56
N SER A 244 -4.65 5.91 -7.53
CA SER A 244 -3.59 5.18 -6.83
C SER A 244 -3.72 5.34 -5.31
N ILE A 245 -3.16 4.39 -4.57
CA ILE A 245 -3.11 4.49 -3.09
C ILE A 245 -2.36 5.77 -2.67
N ASP A 246 -1.25 6.11 -3.34
CA ASP A 246 -0.49 7.34 -3.09
C ASP A 246 -1.32 8.58 -3.39
N GLY A 247 -2.08 8.57 -4.49
CA GLY A 247 -2.99 9.65 -4.87
C GLY A 247 -4.12 9.88 -3.88
N CYS A 248 -4.59 8.82 -3.22
CA CYS A 248 -5.65 8.89 -2.22
C CYS A 248 -5.14 9.20 -0.80
N THR A 249 -3.85 8.95 -0.49
CA THR A 249 -3.29 9.12 0.86
C THR A 249 -2.41 10.35 1.03
N THR A 250 -2.10 11.05 -0.06
CA THR A 250 -1.37 12.32 0.02
C THR A 250 -2.15 13.35 0.86
N SER A 251 -1.44 14.16 1.63
CA SER A 251 -2.03 15.15 2.55
C SER A 251 -2.87 16.23 1.86
N THR A 252 -2.76 16.36 0.54
CA THR A 252 -3.51 17.33 -0.28
C THR A 252 -4.78 16.76 -0.89
N PHE A 253 -4.96 15.45 -0.93
CA PHE A 253 -6.23 14.83 -1.32
C PHE A 253 -7.29 15.09 -0.25
N LYS A 254 -8.50 15.41 -0.69
CA LYS A 254 -9.65 15.65 0.19
C LYS A 254 -10.86 14.97 -0.39
N LEU A 255 -11.56 14.22 0.45
CA LEU A 255 -12.91 13.79 0.09
C LEU A 255 -13.82 15.02 -0.02
N PRO A 256 -14.78 14.99 -0.97
CA PRO A 256 -15.79 16.05 -1.08
C PRO A 256 -16.60 16.23 0.22
N ASP A 257 -17.05 17.45 0.45
CA ASP A 257 -18.15 17.68 1.37
C ASP A 257 -19.43 17.09 0.76
N ASP A 258 -20.17 16.32 1.57
CA ASP A 258 -21.42 15.70 1.11
C ASP A 258 -22.57 16.12 2.01
N SER A 259 -23.67 16.62 1.41
CA SER A 259 -24.89 16.99 2.12
C SER A 259 -25.56 15.80 2.83
N THR A 260 -25.27 14.58 2.39
CA THR A 260 -25.73 13.34 3.02
C THR A 260 -24.54 12.63 3.66
N PRO A 261 -24.44 12.58 4.98
CA PRO A 261 -23.29 12.02 5.68
C PRO A 261 -23.15 10.51 5.43
N ASN A 262 -21.91 10.03 5.48
CA ASN A 262 -21.58 8.60 5.40
C ASN A 262 -22.03 7.93 4.07
N ARG A 263 -21.94 8.65 2.94
CA ARG A 263 -22.28 8.13 1.61
C ARG A 263 -21.09 8.09 0.63
N LEU A 264 -19.90 8.52 1.06
CA LEU A 264 -18.72 8.50 0.22
C LEU A 264 -17.87 7.25 0.46
N ILE A 265 -17.27 6.74 -0.61
CA ILE A 265 -16.40 5.57 -0.65
C ILE A 265 -15.11 6.00 -1.37
N VAL A 266 -13.96 5.67 -0.84
CA VAL A 266 -12.69 5.91 -1.55
C VAL A 266 -12.52 4.86 -2.64
N SER A 267 -12.26 5.30 -3.89
CA SER A 267 -11.91 4.44 -5.01
C SER A 267 -10.40 4.34 -5.13
N VAL A 268 -9.87 3.11 -5.07
CA VAL A 268 -8.45 2.81 -5.24
C VAL A 268 -8.28 1.80 -6.38
N HIS A 269 -7.31 2.02 -7.26
CA HIS A 269 -6.87 1.03 -8.24
C HIS A 269 -5.52 0.48 -7.81
N ALA A 270 -5.38 -0.82 -7.73
CA ALA A 270 -4.19 -1.44 -7.16
C ALA A 270 -3.83 -2.76 -7.82
N TYR A 271 -3.01 -2.70 -8.83
CA TYR A 271 -2.38 -3.88 -9.45
C TYR A 271 -1.10 -4.23 -8.69
N THR A 272 -1.29 -4.70 -7.46
CA THR A 272 -0.20 -4.93 -6.49
C THR A 272 0.04 -6.43 -6.26
N PRO A 273 1.30 -6.88 -6.26
CA PRO A 273 2.55 -6.13 -6.52
C PRO A 273 2.72 -5.78 -8.00
N TYR A 274 3.17 -4.56 -8.30
CA TYR A 274 3.27 -4.08 -9.68
C TYR A 274 4.05 -5.05 -10.61
N ASN A 275 5.21 -5.51 -10.18
CA ASN A 275 6.05 -6.41 -10.95
C ASN A 275 5.43 -7.79 -11.21
N PHE A 276 4.49 -8.23 -10.38
CA PHE A 276 3.76 -9.48 -10.59
C PHE A 276 2.45 -9.23 -11.35
N ALA A 277 1.69 -8.23 -10.91
CA ALA A 277 0.30 -8.05 -11.32
C ALA A 277 0.14 -7.33 -12.68
N LEU A 278 1.00 -6.36 -13.00
CA LEU A 278 0.85 -5.50 -14.18
C LEU A 278 2.07 -5.48 -15.11
N ASN A 279 3.29 -5.34 -14.58
CA ASN A 279 4.50 -5.21 -15.40
C ASN A 279 4.74 -6.45 -16.25
N ALA A 280 4.67 -6.32 -17.57
CA ALA A 280 4.88 -7.43 -18.51
C ALA A 280 6.25 -8.12 -18.37
N ASN A 281 7.28 -7.32 -18.06
CA ASN A 281 8.67 -7.77 -17.89
C ASN A 281 8.99 -8.09 -16.41
N GLY A 282 8.00 -8.04 -15.54
CA GLY A 282 8.17 -8.34 -14.13
C GLY A 282 8.19 -9.85 -13.85
N THR A 283 8.19 -10.21 -12.58
CA THR A 283 8.25 -11.62 -12.15
C THR A 283 6.98 -12.38 -12.48
N ALA A 284 7.14 -13.65 -12.83
CA ALA A 284 6.05 -14.60 -12.95
C ALA A 284 5.77 -15.39 -11.65
N GLU A 285 6.64 -15.28 -10.62
CA GLU A 285 6.53 -15.96 -9.34
C GLU A 285 5.97 -15.01 -8.27
N PHE A 286 5.04 -15.49 -7.46
CA PHE A 286 4.48 -14.75 -6.32
C PHE A 286 5.19 -15.16 -5.03
N THR A 287 6.28 -14.46 -4.71
CA THR A 287 7.15 -14.74 -3.58
C THR A 287 6.63 -14.17 -2.25
N ASN A 288 7.26 -14.54 -1.14
CA ASN A 288 6.91 -13.97 0.18
C ASN A 288 7.29 -12.47 0.29
N ASP A 289 8.31 -12.01 -0.44
CA ASP A 289 8.65 -10.58 -0.44
C ASP A 289 7.55 -9.73 -1.09
N LEU A 290 6.92 -10.27 -2.13
CA LEU A 290 5.80 -9.61 -2.81
C LEU A 290 4.52 -9.54 -1.95
N LYS A 291 4.35 -10.45 -0.99
CA LYS A 291 3.24 -10.36 -0.03
C LYS A 291 3.34 -9.11 0.85
N ASN A 292 4.55 -8.65 1.16
CA ASN A 292 4.76 -7.43 1.93
C ASN A 292 4.20 -6.18 1.23
N GLU A 293 4.23 -6.15 -0.11
CA GLU A 293 3.61 -5.05 -0.89
C GLU A 293 2.08 -5.09 -0.76
N VAL A 294 1.49 -6.29 -0.78
CA VAL A 294 0.05 -6.46 -0.57
C VAL A 294 -0.33 -6.06 0.86
N ASP A 295 0.43 -6.50 1.86
CA ASP A 295 0.21 -6.11 3.25
C ASP A 295 0.35 -4.59 3.44
N TYR A 296 1.33 -3.96 2.80
CA TYR A 296 1.49 -2.51 2.82
C TYR A 296 0.26 -1.78 2.25
N LEU A 297 -0.26 -2.24 1.11
CA LEU A 297 -1.46 -1.69 0.50
C LEU A 297 -2.65 -1.70 1.46
N TYR A 298 -2.98 -2.89 2.00
CA TYR A 298 -4.16 -3.04 2.87
C TYR A 298 -3.99 -2.33 4.22
N ASN A 299 -2.80 -2.36 4.81
CA ASN A 299 -2.49 -1.61 6.04
C ASN A 299 -2.60 -0.09 5.81
N THR A 300 -2.20 0.39 4.62
CA THR A 300 -2.32 1.79 4.25
C THR A 300 -3.79 2.19 4.08
N ILE A 301 -4.58 1.39 3.37
CA ILE A 301 -6.04 1.63 3.24
C ILE A 301 -6.69 1.64 4.63
N LYS A 302 -6.35 0.67 5.48
CA LYS A 302 -6.90 0.57 6.83
C LYS A 302 -6.62 1.82 7.64
N SER A 303 -5.35 2.19 7.78
CA SER A 303 -4.94 3.31 8.65
C SER A 303 -5.39 4.68 8.16
N HIS A 304 -5.51 4.87 6.83
CA HIS A 304 -5.92 6.15 6.27
C HIS A 304 -7.44 6.32 6.20
N PHE A 305 -8.18 5.23 6.01
CA PHE A 305 -9.61 5.27 5.72
C PHE A 305 -10.46 4.43 6.69
N ILE A 306 -10.26 3.11 6.73
CA ILE A 306 -11.16 2.21 7.48
C ILE A 306 -11.19 2.55 8.97
N ASP A 307 -10.03 2.77 9.61
CA ASP A 307 -9.94 3.13 11.04
C ASP A 307 -10.57 4.51 11.35
N LYS A 308 -10.88 5.30 10.32
CA LYS A 308 -11.56 6.59 10.42
C LYS A 308 -13.05 6.50 10.04
N GLY A 309 -13.57 5.30 9.80
CA GLY A 309 -14.96 5.08 9.40
C GLY A 309 -15.23 5.41 7.92
N ILE A 310 -14.22 5.55 7.08
CA ILE A 310 -14.33 5.82 5.65
C ILE A 310 -14.13 4.49 4.91
N PRO A 311 -15.14 3.94 4.23
CA PRO A 311 -14.99 2.71 3.46
C PRO A 311 -14.21 2.94 2.17
N ALA A 312 -13.54 1.90 1.69
CA ALA A 312 -12.82 1.90 0.42
C ALA A 312 -13.17 0.68 -0.43
N ILE A 313 -13.09 0.84 -1.74
CA ILE A 313 -13.22 -0.21 -2.73
C ILE A 313 -11.97 -0.19 -3.62
N ILE A 314 -11.39 -1.35 -3.89
CA ILE A 314 -10.41 -1.49 -4.96
C ILE A 314 -11.18 -1.66 -6.26
N GLY A 315 -11.36 -0.55 -7.00
CA GLY A 315 -12.14 -0.49 -8.24
C GLY A 315 -11.52 -1.27 -9.39
N GLU A 316 -10.19 -1.40 -9.38
CA GLU A 316 -9.46 -2.21 -10.36
C GLU A 316 -8.30 -2.95 -9.70
N THR A 317 -8.23 -4.24 -9.95
CA THR A 317 -7.08 -5.11 -9.66
C THR A 317 -7.12 -6.34 -10.54
N SER A 318 -5.98 -6.90 -10.84
CA SER A 318 -5.86 -8.20 -11.52
C SER A 318 -4.43 -8.70 -11.41
N ALA A 319 -4.17 -9.91 -11.88
CA ALA A 319 -2.82 -10.43 -12.11
C ALA A 319 -2.69 -10.85 -13.58
N SER A 320 -1.83 -10.16 -14.34
CA SER A 320 -1.60 -10.43 -15.76
C SER A 320 -1.13 -11.87 -15.98
N ASN A 321 -1.63 -12.50 -17.02
CA ASN A 321 -1.19 -13.83 -17.41
C ASN A 321 0.21 -13.80 -18.05
N LYS A 322 1.17 -14.41 -17.36
CA LYS A 322 2.56 -14.60 -17.81
C LYS A 322 2.88 -16.08 -17.96
N ASN A 323 1.87 -16.90 -18.33
CA ASN A 323 1.94 -18.37 -18.33
C ASN A 323 2.24 -18.95 -16.93
N ASN A 324 1.72 -18.31 -15.89
CA ASN A 324 2.00 -18.56 -14.48
C ASN A 324 0.72 -18.87 -13.66
N ALA A 325 -0.17 -19.68 -14.20
CA ALA A 325 -1.50 -19.94 -13.60
C ALA A 325 -1.46 -20.31 -12.11
N ALA A 326 -0.53 -21.19 -11.68
CA ALA A 326 -0.40 -21.59 -10.29
C ALA A 326 0.00 -20.41 -9.37
N GLU A 327 0.86 -19.52 -9.84
CA GLU A 327 1.31 -18.34 -9.09
C GLU A 327 0.19 -17.28 -9.00
N ARG A 328 -0.60 -17.12 -10.06
CA ARG A 328 -1.80 -16.27 -10.05
C ARG A 328 -2.84 -16.77 -9.03
N VAL A 329 -2.99 -18.08 -8.90
CA VAL A 329 -3.84 -18.69 -7.85
C VAL A 329 -3.29 -18.34 -6.46
N LYS A 330 -1.99 -18.45 -6.21
CA LYS A 330 -1.39 -18.04 -4.91
C LYS A 330 -1.59 -16.55 -4.61
N TRP A 331 -1.43 -15.71 -5.64
CA TRP A 331 -1.72 -14.28 -5.52
C TRP A 331 -3.19 -14.05 -5.17
N ALA A 332 -4.13 -14.68 -5.89
CA ALA A 332 -5.55 -14.54 -5.62
C ALA A 332 -5.90 -15.00 -4.19
N GLN A 333 -5.32 -16.11 -3.71
CA GLN A 333 -5.50 -16.58 -2.34
C GLN A 333 -5.06 -15.53 -1.32
N TYR A 334 -3.92 -14.91 -1.53
CA TYR A 334 -3.36 -13.94 -0.59
C TYR A 334 -4.07 -12.58 -0.70
N TYR A 335 -4.11 -12.02 -1.91
CA TYR A 335 -4.66 -10.68 -2.17
C TYR A 335 -6.14 -10.59 -1.82
N MET A 336 -6.94 -11.54 -2.31
CA MET A 336 -8.38 -11.59 -2.04
C MET A 336 -8.68 -12.00 -0.58
N GLY A 337 -7.80 -12.82 0.03
CA GLY A 337 -7.87 -13.11 1.46
C GLY A 337 -7.73 -11.84 2.29
N LYS A 338 -6.76 -10.99 1.96
CA LYS A 338 -6.61 -9.66 2.59
C LYS A 338 -7.79 -8.74 2.31
N SER A 339 -8.32 -8.74 1.08
CA SER A 339 -9.55 -8.01 0.76
C SER A 339 -10.70 -8.38 1.70
N ALA A 340 -10.91 -9.67 1.92
CA ALA A 340 -11.96 -10.17 2.81
C ALA A 340 -11.67 -9.83 4.29
N GLU A 341 -10.41 -9.96 4.74
CA GLU A 341 -9.94 -9.65 6.09
C GLU A 341 -10.18 -8.18 6.43
N TYR A 342 -9.80 -7.26 5.53
CA TYR A 342 -9.89 -5.82 5.76
C TYR A 342 -11.25 -5.22 5.39
N GLY A 343 -12.16 -6.00 4.83
CA GLY A 343 -13.48 -5.51 4.39
C GLY A 343 -13.41 -4.53 3.21
N VAL A 344 -12.38 -4.64 2.37
CA VAL A 344 -12.15 -3.81 1.17
C VAL A 344 -12.43 -4.64 -0.07
N PRO A 345 -13.64 -4.61 -0.64
CA PRO A 345 -13.98 -5.40 -1.81
C PRO A 345 -13.17 -4.99 -3.04
N CYS A 346 -12.88 -5.97 -3.89
CA CYS A 346 -12.08 -5.78 -5.09
C CYS A 346 -12.89 -6.10 -6.35
N MET A 347 -12.72 -5.27 -7.39
CA MET A 347 -13.29 -5.46 -8.72
C MET A 347 -12.19 -5.98 -9.65
N LEU A 348 -12.29 -7.25 -10.04
CA LEU A 348 -11.31 -7.89 -10.93
C LEU A 348 -11.39 -7.24 -12.32
N TRP A 349 -10.28 -6.66 -12.79
CA TRP A 349 -10.20 -6.10 -14.15
C TRP A 349 -10.15 -7.23 -15.19
N ASP A 350 -11.04 -7.16 -16.17
CA ASP A 350 -11.12 -8.12 -17.27
C ASP A 350 -11.23 -7.38 -18.60
N ASN A 351 -10.18 -7.40 -19.40
CA ASN A 351 -10.13 -6.84 -20.73
C ASN A 351 -10.39 -7.87 -21.87
N ASN A 352 -10.70 -9.14 -21.51
CA ASN A 352 -10.85 -10.28 -22.41
C ASN A 352 -9.56 -10.68 -23.18
N VAL A 353 -8.40 -10.09 -22.85
CA VAL A 353 -7.12 -10.43 -23.46
C VAL A 353 -6.37 -11.41 -22.55
N PHE A 354 -6.38 -12.69 -22.90
CA PHE A 354 -5.71 -13.72 -22.09
C PHE A 354 -4.23 -13.90 -22.45
N ASN A 355 -3.90 -13.80 -23.76
CA ASN A 355 -2.54 -13.90 -24.28
C ASN A 355 -2.30 -12.81 -25.34
N GLY A 356 -1.04 -12.36 -25.49
CA GLY A 356 -0.64 -11.45 -26.55
C GLY A 356 -1.17 -10.01 -26.39
N GLY A 357 -1.55 -9.62 -25.17
CA GLY A 357 -1.99 -8.28 -24.85
C GLY A 357 -0.92 -7.23 -25.12
N ASP A 358 -1.35 -6.04 -25.55
CA ASP A 358 -0.48 -4.91 -25.74
C ASP A 358 0.21 -4.56 -24.44
N ARG A 359 1.51 -4.30 -24.46
CA ARG A 359 2.34 -4.04 -23.28
C ARG A 359 2.26 -5.12 -22.17
N GLY A 360 1.79 -6.34 -22.51
CA GLY A 360 1.65 -7.44 -21.58
C GLY A 360 0.42 -7.38 -20.66
N GLU A 361 -0.55 -6.54 -20.96
CA GLU A 361 -1.82 -6.47 -20.24
C GLU A 361 -2.73 -7.66 -20.58
N CYS A 362 -2.39 -8.84 -20.09
CA CYS A 362 -3.13 -10.08 -20.28
C CYS A 362 -4.06 -10.32 -19.09
N HIS A 363 -5.14 -9.55 -19.00
CA HIS A 363 -6.13 -9.58 -17.94
C HIS A 363 -7.47 -10.19 -18.38
N GLY A 364 -7.47 -10.99 -19.44
CA GLY A 364 -8.66 -11.72 -19.87
C GLY A 364 -8.99 -12.86 -18.90
N HIS A 365 -10.22 -12.89 -18.41
CA HIS A 365 -10.71 -13.93 -17.51
C HIS A 365 -11.90 -14.63 -18.10
N LEU A 366 -12.97 -13.92 -18.49
CA LEU A 366 -14.10 -14.45 -19.20
C LEU A 366 -13.85 -14.39 -20.72
N ASN A 367 -13.84 -15.52 -21.40
CA ASN A 367 -13.93 -15.54 -22.85
C ASN A 367 -15.34 -15.09 -23.25
N ARG A 368 -15.48 -13.84 -23.71
CA ARG A 368 -16.77 -13.21 -23.95
C ARG A 368 -17.53 -13.79 -25.15
N SER A 369 -16.87 -14.57 -26.00
CA SER A 369 -17.51 -15.26 -27.12
C SER A 369 -18.04 -16.62 -26.75
N THR A 370 -17.35 -17.38 -25.90
CA THR A 370 -17.72 -18.74 -25.50
C THR A 370 -18.37 -18.84 -24.13
N LEU A 371 -18.30 -17.76 -23.33
CA LEU A 371 -18.73 -17.66 -21.94
C LEU A 371 -17.99 -18.60 -20.97
N GLY A 372 -16.86 -19.17 -21.41
CA GLY A 372 -15.98 -19.97 -20.58
C GLY A 372 -14.90 -19.10 -19.90
N TRP A 373 -14.40 -19.54 -18.75
CA TRP A 373 -13.31 -18.88 -18.05
C TRP A 373 -11.96 -19.38 -18.58
N TYR A 374 -11.07 -18.49 -18.99
CA TYR A 374 -9.74 -18.83 -19.51
C TYR A 374 -8.88 -19.57 -18.49
N ASP A 375 -8.84 -19.07 -17.24
CA ASP A 375 -8.16 -19.70 -16.11
C ASP A 375 -9.15 -19.81 -14.96
N LYS A 376 -9.93 -20.92 -15.03
CA LYS A 376 -10.98 -21.14 -14.04
C LYS A 376 -10.43 -21.27 -12.62
N ALA A 377 -9.26 -21.88 -12.44
CA ALA A 377 -8.66 -22.05 -11.10
C ALA A 377 -8.32 -20.71 -10.45
N PHE A 378 -7.83 -19.75 -11.23
CA PHE A 378 -7.58 -18.39 -10.77
C PHE A 378 -8.88 -17.69 -10.34
N VAL A 379 -9.91 -17.73 -11.21
CA VAL A 379 -11.19 -17.08 -10.92
C VAL A 379 -11.90 -17.73 -9.74
N ASP A 380 -11.86 -19.08 -9.64
CA ASP A 380 -12.39 -19.80 -8.47
C ASP A 380 -11.67 -19.37 -7.17
N ALA A 381 -10.34 -19.15 -7.22
CA ALA A 381 -9.60 -18.64 -6.08
C ALA A 381 -10.01 -17.19 -5.74
N VAL A 382 -10.14 -16.31 -6.73
CA VAL A 382 -10.64 -14.94 -6.55
C VAL A 382 -11.98 -14.93 -5.81
N ILE A 383 -12.93 -15.74 -6.25
CA ILE A 383 -14.25 -15.83 -5.62
C ILE A 383 -14.16 -16.48 -4.24
N LYS A 384 -13.44 -17.59 -4.11
CA LYS A 384 -13.35 -18.34 -2.85
C LYS A 384 -12.77 -17.49 -1.72
N TYR A 385 -11.67 -16.80 -1.96
CA TYR A 385 -10.95 -16.05 -0.93
C TYR A 385 -11.45 -14.63 -0.75
N GLY A 386 -12.07 -14.04 -1.79
CA GLY A 386 -12.76 -12.76 -1.69
C GLY A 386 -14.19 -12.84 -1.17
N LYS A 387 -14.69 -14.06 -0.94
CA LYS A 387 -16.04 -14.25 -0.40
C LYS A 387 -16.18 -13.62 0.97
N LYS A 388 -17.05 -12.64 1.03
CA LYS A 388 -17.71 -12.27 2.28
C LYS A 388 -18.79 -13.30 2.59
N SER A 389 -18.92 -13.77 3.83
CA SER A 389 -20.14 -14.48 4.25
C SER A 389 -21.33 -13.57 3.98
N GLN A 390 -22.45 -14.09 3.50
CA GLN A 390 -23.66 -13.32 3.32
C GLN A 390 -24.05 -12.69 4.66
N ILE A 391 -24.22 -11.37 4.68
CA ILE A 391 -24.70 -10.63 5.84
C ILE A 391 -26.18 -10.37 5.60
N PRO A 392 -27.05 -10.61 6.57
CA PRO A 392 -28.42 -10.09 6.51
C PRO A 392 -28.38 -8.57 6.34
N GLU A 393 -29.23 -8.03 5.49
CA GLU A 393 -29.35 -6.58 5.22
C GLU A 393 -29.58 -5.74 6.49
N LYS A 394 -30.06 -6.40 7.55
CA LYS A 394 -30.23 -5.83 8.88
C LYS A 394 -29.81 -6.86 9.93
N LEU A 395 -28.70 -6.59 10.62
CA LEU A 395 -28.31 -7.36 11.79
C LEU A 395 -29.32 -7.10 12.92
N THR A 396 -29.90 -8.16 13.46
CA THR A 396 -30.73 -8.04 14.67
C THR A 396 -29.81 -7.74 15.86
N PRO A 397 -30.05 -6.66 16.63
CA PRO A 397 -29.28 -6.40 17.83
C PRO A 397 -29.31 -7.58 18.79
N PRO A 398 -28.19 -7.89 19.47
CA PRO A 398 -28.18 -8.88 20.53
C PRO A 398 -29.01 -8.39 21.74
N ALA A 399 -29.34 -9.30 22.66
CA ALA A 399 -30.01 -8.92 23.92
C ALA A 399 -29.10 -8.00 24.76
N SER A 400 -29.70 -7.17 25.56
CA SER A 400 -28.98 -6.34 26.53
C SER A 400 -28.26 -7.21 27.58
N VAL A 401 -27.10 -6.78 28.06
CA VAL A 401 -26.35 -7.46 29.12
C VAL A 401 -27.18 -7.55 30.43
N THR A 402 -27.02 -8.64 31.16
CA THR A 402 -27.68 -8.86 32.45
C THR A 402 -26.69 -9.18 33.55
N ASN A 403 -27.11 -9.09 34.81
CA ASN A 403 -26.36 -9.48 35.99
C ASN A 403 -24.94 -8.87 36.09
N CYS A 404 -24.81 -7.58 35.70
CA CYS A 404 -23.53 -6.86 35.88
C CYS A 404 -23.15 -6.85 37.38
N THR A 405 -21.98 -7.39 37.68
CA THR A 405 -21.44 -7.47 39.05
C THR A 405 -19.99 -7.05 39.11
N ALA A 406 -19.59 -6.40 40.21
CA ALA A 406 -18.20 -6.17 40.55
C ALA A 406 -17.71 -7.32 41.43
N ARG A 407 -17.03 -8.32 40.85
CA ARG A 407 -16.55 -9.52 41.57
C ARG A 407 -15.31 -9.26 42.40
N HIS A 408 -14.42 -8.41 41.89
CA HIS A 408 -13.21 -8.05 42.61
C HIS A 408 -13.06 -6.53 42.63
N LYS A 409 -12.71 -6.02 43.79
CA LYS A 409 -12.52 -4.58 44.01
C LYS A 409 -11.27 -4.39 44.84
N THR A 410 -10.30 -3.70 44.29
CA THR A 410 -9.19 -3.19 45.07
C THR A 410 -9.35 -1.69 45.30
N THR A 411 -8.32 -1.08 45.85
CA THR A 411 -8.28 0.38 45.97
C THR A 411 -8.10 1.11 44.66
N THR A 412 -7.63 0.43 43.62
CA THR A 412 -7.25 1.01 42.33
C THR A 412 -7.80 0.24 41.12
N GLU A 413 -8.57 -0.82 41.40
CA GLU A 413 -9.12 -1.68 40.34
C GLU A 413 -10.52 -2.10 40.70
N ILE A 414 -11.31 -2.31 39.68
CA ILE A 414 -12.62 -2.96 39.76
C ILE A 414 -12.69 -3.96 38.60
N PHE A 415 -12.90 -5.23 38.95
CA PHE A 415 -13.20 -6.29 38.00
C PHE A 415 -14.72 -6.43 37.89
N ILE A 416 -15.26 -6.18 36.70
CA ILE A 416 -16.70 -6.20 36.43
C ILE A 416 -16.95 -7.29 35.39
N ASN A 417 -17.96 -8.11 35.65
CA ASN A 417 -18.46 -9.06 34.69
C ASN A 417 -19.98 -9.05 34.63
N TRP A 418 -20.49 -9.62 33.57
CA TRP A 418 -21.91 -9.79 33.30
C TRP A 418 -22.17 -11.15 32.66
N ASP A 419 -23.43 -11.52 32.50
CA ASP A 419 -23.77 -12.76 31.81
C ASP A 419 -23.40 -12.68 30.34
N LYS A 420 -22.89 -13.79 29.81
CA LYS A 420 -22.65 -13.90 28.37
C LYS A 420 -23.97 -13.78 27.62
N VAL A 421 -23.98 -12.92 26.61
CA VAL A 421 -25.10 -12.83 25.64
C VAL A 421 -24.78 -13.77 24.49
N GLU A 422 -25.63 -14.77 24.29
CA GLU A 422 -25.34 -15.93 23.41
C GLU A 422 -25.01 -15.57 21.95
N ASP A 423 -25.62 -14.53 21.40
CA ASP A 423 -25.42 -14.12 20.02
C ASP A 423 -24.68 -12.77 19.89
N ALA A 424 -23.98 -12.34 20.93
CA ALA A 424 -23.09 -11.21 20.87
C ALA A 424 -21.68 -11.60 20.48
N ASP A 425 -21.07 -10.83 19.59
CA ASP A 425 -19.66 -10.96 19.18
C ASP A 425 -18.73 -10.19 20.12
N GLY A 426 -19.27 -9.23 20.88
CA GLY A 426 -18.49 -8.48 21.86
C GLY A 426 -19.31 -7.45 22.64
N TYR A 427 -18.61 -6.67 23.45
CA TYR A 427 -19.19 -5.73 24.40
C TYR A 427 -18.42 -4.41 24.40
N ILE A 428 -19.15 -3.30 24.32
CA ILE A 428 -18.60 -1.96 24.50
C ILE A 428 -18.91 -1.51 25.91
N THR A 429 -17.87 -1.12 26.64
CA THR A 429 -17.99 -0.49 27.95
C THR A 429 -17.55 0.96 27.87
N GLU A 430 -18.40 1.84 28.38
CA GLU A 430 -18.09 3.26 28.48
C GLU A 430 -18.15 3.71 29.94
N GLN A 431 -17.28 4.63 30.30
CA GLN A 431 -17.22 5.26 31.61
C GLN A 431 -17.67 6.71 31.52
N TYR A 432 -18.44 7.17 32.50
CA TYR A 432 -18.82 8.57 32.63
C TYR A 432 -17.66 9.38 33.22
N LYS A 433 -17.04 10.24 32.39
CA LYS A 433 -15.89 11.09 32.73
C LYS A 433 -16.09 12.52 32.22
N GLY A 434 -15.86 13.51 33.09
CA GLY A 434 -15.92 14.93 32.68
C GLY A 434 -17.22 15.37 32.02
N GLY A 435 -18.36 14.83 32.49
CA GLY A 435 -19.68 15.18 31.96
C GLY A 435 -20.09 14.41 30.69
N LYS A 436 -19.28 13.47 30.20
CA LYS A 436 -19.56 12.67 29.00
C LYS A 436 -19.23 11.20 29.16
N TRP A 437 -19.80 10.37 28.30
CA TRP A 437 -19.48 8.96 28.19
C TRP A 437 -18.25 8.79 27.32
N VAL A 438 -17.29 8.01 27.78
CA VAL A 438 -16.02 7.72 27.09
C VAL A 438 -15.87 6.22 27.02
N GLN A 439 -15.70 5.66 25.82
CA GLN A 439 -15.41 4.25 25.62
C GLN A 439 -14.08 3.89 26.27
N ILE A 440 -14.07 2.83 27.06
CA ILE A 440 -12.89 2.36 27.80
C ILE A 440 -12.52 0.92 27.46
N ASN A 441 -13.47 0.16 26.90
CA ASN A 441 -13.19 -1.22 26.49
C ASN A 441 -14.08 -1.61 25.32
N ASP A 442 -13.52 -2.47 24.46
CA ASP A 442 -14.19 -3.23 23.42
C ASP A 442 -13.58 -4.64 23.45
N SER A 443 -14.39 -5.65 23.76
CA SER A 443 -13.91 -7.00 24.07
C SER A 443 -14.95 -8.05 23.74
N GLU A 444 -14.50 -9.20 23.27
CA GLU A 444 -15.34 -10.40 23.09
C GLU A 444 -15.74 -11.06 24.41
N TYR A 445 -15.06 -10.71 25.52
CA TYR A 445 -15.34 -11.29 26.83
C TYR A 445 -16.36 -10.49 27.60
N PRO A 446 -17.29 -11.14 28.33
CA PRO A 446 -18.32 -10.48 29.13
C PRO A 446 -17.75 -9.92 30.44
N ALA A 447 -16.65 -9.20 30.36
CA ALA A 447 -15.97 -8.62 31.49
C ALA A 447 -15.15 -7.39 31.09
N VAL A 448 -14.89 -6.51 32.06
CA VAL A 448 -13.98 -5.38 31.93
C VAL A 448 -13.22 -5.14 33.22
N ASP A 449 -11.93 -4.90 33.09
CA ASP A 449 -11.06 -4.53 34.19
C ASP A 449 -10.77 -3.04 34.12
N LEU A 450 -11.08 -2.34 35.21
CA LEU A 450 -10.76 -0.94 35.41
C LEU A 450 -9.50 -0.83 36.25
N TYR A 451 -8.52 -0.15 35.73
CA TYR A 451 -7.23 0.10 36.38
C TYR A 451 -7.02 1.58 36.66
N ASP A 452 -6.00 1.89 37.45
CA ASP A 452 -5.59 3.25 37.79
C ASP A 452 -6.72 4.10 38.42
N LEU A 453 -7.60 3.44 39.15
CA LEU A 453 -8.73 4.08 39.82
C LEU A 453 -8.30 4.74 41.15
N LYS A 454 -9.07 5.72 41.58
CA LYS A 454 -8.92 6.32 42.92
C LYS A 454 -9.58 5.44 43.96
N PRO A 455 -8.97 5.25 45.15
CA PRO A 455 -9.63 4.55 46.28
C PRO A 455 -10.92 5.20 46.68
N ASP A 456 -11.83 4.39 47.26
CA ASP A 456 -13.12 4.80 47.82
C ASP A 456 -13.97 5.68 46.88
N THR A 457 -13.83 5.47 45.58
CA THR A 457 -14.44 6.29 44.53
C THR A 457 -15.48 5.48 43.75
N VAL A 458 -16.64 6.08 43.48
CA VAL A 458 -17.68 5.48 42.63
C VAL A 458 -17.41 5.76 41.18
N TYR A 459 -17.37 4.68 40.38
CA TYR A 459 -17.26 4.73 38.94
C TYR A 459 -18.57 4.29 38.30
N THR A 460 -19.09 5.13 37.42
CA THR A 460 -20.33 4.86 36.70
C THR A 460 -20.00 4.44 35.27
N LEU A 461 -20.53 3.31 34.88
CA LEU A 461 -20.34 2.69 33.56
C LEU A 461 -21.66 2.51 32.86
N ARG A 462 -21.59 2.35 31.55
CA ARG A 462 -22.67 1.75 30.77
C ARG A 462 -22.05 0.71 29.81
N ILE A 463 -22.77 -0.38 29.64
CA ILE A 463 -22.31 -1.55 28.89
C ILE A 463 -23.39 -1.91 27.89
N ARG A 464 -22.99 -2.23 26.67
CA ARG A 464 -23.86 -2.82 25.66
C ARG A 464 -23.17 -3.97 24.96
N ALA A 465 -23.94 -4.96 24.55
CA ALA A 465 -23.47 -6.00 23.66
C ALA A 465 -23.55 -5.51 22.21
N TYR A 466 -22.72 -6.06 21.36
CA TYR A 466 -22.82 -5.86 19.91
C TYR A 466 -22.68 -7.19 19.16
N LYS A 467 -23.29 -7.21 17.99
CA LYS A 467 -23.07 -8.21 16.97
C LYS A 467 -22.47 -7.52 15.77
N THR A 468 -21.44 -8.12 15.20
CA THR A 468 -20.80 -7.57 14.02
C THR A 468 -20.72 -8.62 12.92
N GLN A 469 -20.95 -8.18 11.73
CA GLN A 469 -20.74 -9.00 10.57
C GLN A 469 -20.11 -8.11 9.50
N LYS A 470 -18.80 -8.33 9.25
CA LYS A 470 -17.99 -7.60 8.25
C LYS A 470 -18.04 -6.07 8.35
N GLY A 471 -17.84 -5.55 9.56
CA GLY A 471 -17.76 -4.12 9.81
C GLY A 471 -19.11 -3.44 10.04
N ILE A 472 -20.24 -4.18 9.93
CA ILE A 472 -21.55 -3.68 10.36
C ILE A 472 -21.81 -4.10 11.80
N TYR A 473 -22.26 -3.18 12.60
CA TYR A 473 -22.53 -3.39 14.02
C TYR A 473 -24.02 -3.20 14.32
N ALA A 474 -24.60 -4.15 15.03
CA ALA A 474 -25.89 -4.00 15.67
C ALA A 474 -25.68 -4.00 17.18
N TYR A 475 -26.24 -3.04 17.86
CA TYR A 475 -26.00 -2.79 19.30
C TYR A 475 -27.26 -3.03 20.12
N SER A 476 -27.09 -3.66 21.28
CA SER A 476 -28.13 -3.68 22.30
C SER A 476 -28.28 -2.30 22.96
N ASP A 477 -29.34 -2.12 23.73
CA ASP A 477 -29.45 -0.99 24.63
C ASP A 477 -28.34 -1.01 25.69
N TYR A 478 -27.95 0.17 26.16
CA TYR A 478 -27.00 0.32 27.25
C TYR A 478 -27.58 -0.03 28.59
N VAL A 479 -26.90 -0.86 29.36
CA VAL A 479 -27.16 -1.13 30.77
C VAL A 479 -26.19 -0.33 31.64
N ARG A 480 -26.71 0.43 32.61
CA ARG A 480 -25.87 1.23 33.52
C ARG A 480 -25.48 0.43 34.74
N PHE A 481 -24.23 0.60 35.14
CA PHE A 481 -23.68 -0.04 36.34
C PHE A 481 -22.78 0.94 37.09
N ALA A 482 -22.75 0.85 38.42
CA ALA A 482 -21.88 1.67 39.26
C ALA A 482 -21.18 0.79 40.29
N ALA A 483 -19.89 1.00 40.46
CA ALA A 483 -19.10 0.30 41.47
C ALA A 483 -18.15 1.27 42.18
N ARG A 484 -17.87 0.99 43.45
CA ARG A 484 -16.97 1.78 44.29
C ARG A 484 -15.66 0.99 44.51
N THR A 485 -14.52 1.62 44.34
CA THR A 485 -13.22 1.07 44.76
C THR A 485 -13.13 0.90 46.29
N SER A 486 -12.32 -0.04 46.72
CA SER A 486 -12.08 -0.25 48.17
C SER A 486 -11.34 0.93 48.78
N LYS A 487 -11.51 1.09 50.12
CA LYS A 487 -10.75 2.10 50.87
C LYS A 487 -9.23 1.79 50.83
N LEU A 488 -8.45 2.81 50.58
CA LEU A 488 -6.98 2.66 50.60
C LEU A 488 -6.49 2.42 52.04
N VAL A 489 -5.84 1.32 52.28
CA VAL A 489 -5.20 0.98 53.58
C VAL A 489 -3.71 0.66 53.38
N VAL A 490 -3.22 0.60 52.17
CA VAL A 490 -1.84 0.37 51.81
C VAL A 490 -1.19 1.67 51.34
N LYS A 491 -0.01 1.99 51.90
CA LYS A 491 0.77 3.16 51.45
C LYS A 491 1.24 2.96 50.00
N ASN A 492 1.34 4.05 49.27
CA ASN A 492 1.84 4.01 47.89
C ASN A 492 3.36 3.80 47.87
N VAL A 493 3.85 3.12 46.85
CA VAL A 493 5.29 2.97 46.63
C VAL A 493 5.87 4.32 46.22
N THR A 494 6.96 4.71 46.95
CA THR A 494 7.70 5.96 46.73
C THR A 494 9.05 5.70 46.06
N ASN A 495 9.63 6.74 45.44
CA ASN A 495 10.92 6.71 44.76
C ASN A 495 11.07 5.60 43.70
N PHE A 496 9.94 5.23 43.06
CA PHE A 496 9.98 4.25 41.97
C PHE A 496 10.71 4.83 40.77
N LYS A 497 11.87 4.27 40.46
CA LYS A 497 12.77 4.78 39.43
C LYS A 497 13.55 3.66 38.74
N VAL A 498 14.11 3.99 37.60
CA VAL A 498 15.10 3.14 36.93
C VAL A 498 16.45 3.30 37.65
N LYS A 499 16.99 2.21 38.16
CA LYS A 499 18.31 2.15 38.78
C LYS A 499 19.40 2.04 37.73
N SER A 500 19.24 1.16 36.77
CA SER A 500 20.21 0.91 35.71
C SER A 500 19.55 0.24 34.51
N THR A 501 20.19 0.35 33.34
CA THR A 501 19.77 -0.32 32.13
C THR A 501 20.94 -0.96 31.41
N THR A 502 20.67 -2.08 30.74
CA THR A 502 21.61 -2.73 29.82
C THR A 502 20.97 -2.76 28.41
N THR A 503 21.57 -3.43 27.45
CA THR A 503 21.00 -3.64 26.13
C THR A 503 19.76 -4.54 26.13
N ASN A 504 19.53 -5.31 27.17
CA ASN A 504 18.43 -6.27 27.25
C ASN A 504 17.73 -6.34 28.61
N SER A 505 17.97 -5.38 29.49
CA SER A 505 17.31 -5.31 30.80
C SER A 505 17.12 -3.89 31.30
N VAL A 506 16.14 -3.74 32.20
CA VAL A 506 15.89 -2.54 33.00
C VAL A 506 15.81 -2.99 34.46
N THR A 507 16.63 -2.39 35.33
CA THR A 507 16.56 -2.59 36.76
C THR A 507 15.79 -1.43 37.39
N LEU A 508 14.72 -1.77 38.08
CA LEU A 508 13.83 -0.87 38.81
C LEU A 508 14.23 -0.82 40.26
N GLN A 509 13.99 0.27 40.96
CA GLN A 509 14.23 0.49 42.35
C GLN A 509 13.17 1.38 42.97
N TRP A 510 12.81 1.10 44.24
CA TRP A 510 11.84 1.87 45.01
C TRP A 510 12.17 1.83 46.48
N ASP A 511 11.52 2.65 47.28
CA ASP A 511 11.64 2.63 48.73
C ASP A 511 10.72 1.54 49.33
N LYS A 512 11.17 0.99 50.45
CA LYS A 512 10.33 0.08 51.24
C LYS A 512 9.04 0.81 51.65
N CYS A 513 7.90 0.11 51.50
CA CYS A 513 6.58 0.61 51.89
C CYS A 513 6.25 0.00 53.28
N GLU A 514 5.69 0.76 54.18
CA GLU A 514 5.27 0.24 55.47
C GLU A 514 3.86 -0.38 55.38
N GLY A 515 3.73 -1.60 55.93
CA GLY A 515 2.47 -2.31 56.07
C GLY A 515 2.04 -3.10 54.84
N GLU A 516 2.90 -3.22 53.82
CA GLU A 516 2.71 -4.14 52.70
C GLU A 516 3.04 -5.60 53.06
N VAL A 517 2.58 -6.55 52.27
CA VAL A 517 3.03 -7.94 52.25
C VAL A 517 3.82 -8.27 50.99
N GLY A 518 3.80 -7.38 50.00
CA GLY A 518 4.56 -7.48 48.78
C GLY A 518 4.24 -6.40 47.74
N TYR A 519 4.75 -6.62 46.55
CA TYR A 519 4.64 -5.68 45.44
C TYR A 519 4.24 -6.41 44.18
N PHE A 520 3.31 -5.82 43.39
CA PHE A 520 3.06 -6.19 42.04
C PHE A 520 3.79 -5.21 41.09
N VAL A 521 4.59 -5.78 40.21
CA VAL A 521 5.29 -5.03 39.16
C VAL A 521 4.72 -5.42 37.83
N GLU A 522 4.33 -4.42 37.03
CA GLU A 522 3.73 -4.60 35.72
C GLU A 522 4.50 -3.84 34.66
N ARG A 523 4.40 -4.34 33.42
CA ARG A 523 4.95 -3.71 32.24
C ARG A 523 3.86 -3.52 31.20
N TYR A 524 3.83 -2.35 30.56
CA TYR A 524 2.93 -2.08 29.43
C TYR A 524 3.38 -2.83 28.18
N LYS A 525 2.53 -3.66 27.61
CA LYS A 525 2.81 -4.50 26.45
C LYS A 525 1.52 -4.72 25.65
N ASN A 526 1.59 -4.54 24.30
CA ASN A 526 0.48 -4.79 23.38
C ASN A 526 -0.84 -4.09 23.77
N GLY A 527 -0.75 -2.84 24.23
CA GLY A 527 -1.95 -2.05 24.58
C GLY A 527 -2.48 -2.27 26.00
N SER A 528 -1.86 -3.16 26.79
CA SER A 528 -2.30 -3.47 28.17
C SER A 528 -1.14 -3.54 29.16
N TRP A 529 -1.46 -3.42 30.44
CA TRP A 529 -0.55 -3.69 31.53
C TRP A 529 -0.52 -5.20 31.81
N CYS A 530 0.67 -5.77 31.88
CA CYS A 530 0.89 -7.20 32.15
C CYS A 530 1.74 -7.35 33.40
N ASP A 531 1.33 -8.23 34.30
CA ASP A 531 2.13 -8.62 35.46
C ASP A 531 3.45 -9.25 34.98
N ILE A 532 4.56 -8.78 35.54
CA ILE A 532 5.91 -9.29 35.27
C ILE A 532 6.57 -9.84 36.54
N ALA A 533 6.13 -9.42 37.71
CA ALA A 533 6.59 -9.98 38.98
C ALA A 533 5.61 -9.70 40.12
N GLU A 534 5.42 -10.69 40.95
CA GLU A 534 4.96 -10.56 42.31
C GLU A 534 6.16 -10.73 43.24
N LEU A 535 6.45 -9.75 44.07
CA LEU A 535 7.64 -9.67 44.87
C LEU A 535 7.28 -9.66 46.35
N PRO A 536 8.08 -10.35 47.19
CA PRO A 536 7.81 -10.42 48.61
C PRO A 536 8.08 -9.10 49.33
N VAL A 537 7.57 -8.99 50.54
CA VAL A 537 7.84 -7.89 51.49
C VAL A 537 9.35 -7.61 51.56
N ASP A 538 9.69 -6.35 51.80
CA ASP A 538 11.08 -5.86 51.90
C ASP A 538 11.89 -5.84 50.60
N THR A 539 11.30 -6.24 49.48
CA THR A 539 11.93 -6.10 48.18
C THR A 539 11.95 -4.63 47.72
N THR A 540 13.11 -4.12 47.31
CA THR A 540 13.28 -2.72 46.89
C THR A 540 13.86 -2.59 45.49
N SER A 541 14.04 -3.70 44.78
CA SER A 541 14.51 -3.67 43.39
C SER A 541 14.05 -4.90 42.60
N TYR A 542 13.90 -4.73 41.29
CA TYR A 542 13.56 -5.79 40.33
C TYR A 542 14.25 -5.54 38.99
N THR A 543 14.68 -6.61 38.33
CA THR A 543 15.30 -6.51 37.01
C THR A 543 14.49 -7.27 35.96
N GLU A 544 13.87 -6.56 35.08
CA GLU A 544 13.22 -7.12 33.89
C GLU A 544 14.26 -7.40 32.81
N LYS A 545 14.29 -8.64 32.31
CA LYS A 545 15.25 -9.13 31.29
C LYS A 545 14.57 -9.48 29.98
N GLY A 546 15.38 -9.80 28.95
CA GLY A 546 14.87 -10.20 27.64
C GLY A 546 14.24 -9.04 26.84
N LEU A 547 14.60 -7.82 27.19
CA LEU A 547 14.09 -6.61 26.53
C LEU A 547 14.87 -6.30 25.25
N ILE A 548 14.24 -5.58 24.34
CA ILE A 548 14.84 -5.14 23.08
C ILE A 548 15.70 -3.90 23.35
N ASN A 549 16.91 -3.84 22.79
CA ASN A 549 17.83 -2.74 22.97
C ASN A 549 17.28 -1.40 22.45
N GLY A 550 17.70 -0.29 23.06
CA GLY A 550 17.33 1.07 22.65
C GLY A 550 15.82 1.32 22.68
N THR A 551 15.05 0.55 23.43
CA THR A 551 13.60 0.61 23.48
C THR A 551 13.14 1.10 24.85
N THR A 552 12.17 1.99 24.86
CA THR A 552 11.54 2.49 26.09
C THR A 552 10.40 1.58 26.49
N TYR A 553 10.38 1.21 27.75
CA TYR A 553 9.36 0.39 28.38
C TYR A 553 8.76 1.16 29.54
N SER A 554 7.45 1.08 29.66
CA SER A 554 6.74 1.64 30.81
C SER A 554 6.47 0.55 31.83
N PHE A 555 6.76 0.86 33.07
CA PHE A 555 6.58 -0.01 34.23
C PHE A 555 5.70 0.70 35.25
N ARG A 556 4.96 -0.07 36.02
CA ARG A 556 4.26 0.41 37.20
C ARG A 556 4.39 -0.59 38.34
N ILE A 557 4.33 -0.09 39.54
CA ILE A 557 4.43 -0.86 40.75
C ILE A 557 3.38 -0.41 41.75
N ARG A 558 2.85 -1.34 42.52
CA ARG A 558 2.04 -1.06 43.72
C ARG A 558 2.38 -2.02 44.82
N ALA A 559 2.28 -1.56 46.02
CA ALA A 559 2.31 -2.42 47.21
C ALA A 559 0.93 -3.07 47.41
N TYR A 560 0.90 -4.28 47.96
CA TYR A 560 -0.34 -4.95 48.30
C TYR A 560 -0.31 -5.51 49.72
N ARG A 561 -1.50 -5.75 50.26
CA ARG A 561 -1.72 -6.34 51.55
C ARG A 561 -2.91 -7.29 51.51
N TYR A 562 -2.85 -8.40 52.22
CA TYR A 562 -4.02 -9.26 52.39
C TYR A 562 -4.93 -8.71 53.48
N GLY A 563 -6.24 -8.69 53.20
CA GLY A 563 -7.35 -8.49 54.11
C GLY A 563 -8.44 -9.49 53.71
N ASP A 564 -9.73 -9.15 53.89
CA ASP A 564 -10.84 -9.94 53.30
C ASP A 564 -10.75 -9.97 51.75
N THR A 565 -10.07 -9.01 51.19
CA THR A 565 -9.63 -8.95 49.79
C THR A 565 -8.19 -8.42 49.73
N VAL A 566 -7.50 -8.61 48.61
CA VAL A 566 -6.20 -7.99 48.38
C VAL A 566 -6.34 -6.48 48.32
N LEU A 567 -5.77 -5.76 49.27
CA LEU A 567 -5.73 -4.30 49.27
C LEU A 567 -4.45 -3.85 48.56
N THR A 568 -4.55 -2.84 47.70
CA THR A 568 -3.39 -2.32 46.98
C THR A 568 -3.29 -0.81 47.13
N GLY A 569 -2.06 -0.32 47.12
CA GLY A 569 -1.77 1.10 46.93
C GLY A 569 -2.03 1.56 45.50
N LEU A 570 -1.91 2.85 45.27
CA LEU A 570 -1.92 3.40 43.90
C LEU A 570 -0.66 2.96 43.17
N TYR A 571 -0.79 2.88 41.85
CA TYR A 571 0.37 2.61 41.00
C TYR A 571 1.34 3.80 40.99
N SER A 572 2.62 3.49 41.18
CA SER A 572 3.72 4.37 40.82
C SER A 572 4.26 3.96 39.44
N ASN A 573 4.51 4.91 38.58
CA ASN A 573 4.89 4.67 37.18
C ASN A 573 6.29 5.15 36.88
N VAL A 574 7.01 4.44 36.01
CA VAL A 574 8.30 4.86 35.50
C VAL A 574 8.50 4.33 34.07
N ALA A 575 9.25 5.06 33.28
CA ALA A 575 9.70 4.59 31.98
C ALA A 575 11.21 4.37 31.99
N GLY A 576 11.65 3.24 31.49
CA GLY A 576 13.05 2.87 31.36
C GLY A 576 13.43 2.57 29.92
N THR A 577 14.53 3.14 29.46
CA THR A 577 15.02 2.87 28.10
C THR A 577 16.25 1.99 28.17
N THR A 578 16.18 0.81 27.55
CA THR A 578 17.36 -0.06 27.41
C THR A 578 18.45 0.63 26.61
N THR A 579 19.69 0.33 26.90
CA THR A 579 20.84 0.90 26.19
C THR A 579 20.79 0.47 24.72
N LEU A 580 21.11 1.36 23.83
CA LEU A 580 21.22 1.03 22.40
C LEU A 580 22.45 0.12 22.21
N ALA A 581 22.28 -0.98 21.47
CA ALA A 581 23.38 -1.88 21.18
C ALA A 581 24.36 -1.30 20.17
N ASN A 582 25.63 -1.58 20.38
CA ASN A 582 26.70 -1.23 19.45
C ASN A 582 26.54 -1.95 18.11
N VAL A 583 27.21 -1.43 17.10
CA VAL A 583 27.38 -2.10 15.82
C VAL A 583 28.12 -3.43 16.02
N THR A 584 27.65 -4.48 15.38
CA THR A 584 28.33 -5.77 15.29
C THR A 584 28.67 -6.11 13.84
N GLY A 585 29.61 -7.02 13.62
CA GLY A 585 29.98 -7.47 12.29
C GLY A 585 30.62 -6.37 11.42
N PHE A 586 31.19 -5.30 12.03
CA PHE A 586 31.89 -4.26 11.28
C PHE A 586 33.18 -4.80 10.69
N ALA A 587 33.19 -5.00 9.39
CA ALA A 587 34.29 -5.64 8.66
C ALA A 587 34.46 -5.07 7.24
N LYS A 588 35.64 -5.30 6.68
CA LYS A 588 35.85 -5.10 5.24
C LYS A 588 35.07 -6.17 4.46
N GLN A 589 34.25 -5.73 3.52
CA GLN A 589 33.56 -6.63 2.59
C GLN A 589 34.38 -6.86 1.33
N SER A 590 34.91 -5.79 0.76
CA SER A 590 35.75 -5.84 -0.45
C SER A 590 36.64 -4.61 -0.54
N SER A 591 37.67 -4.68 -1.39
CA SER A 591 38.47 -3.50 -1.74
C SER A 591 38.90 -3.55 -3.18
N THR A 592 39.11 -2.38 -3.75
CA THR A 592 39.83 -2.16 -5.02
C THR A 592 41.10 -1.34 -4.74
N ASP A 593 41.83 -0.99 -5.77
CA ASP A 593 43.00 -0.11 -5.64
C ASP A 593 42.65 1.35 -5.28
N SER A 594 41.40 1.71 -5.28
CA SER A 594 40.91 3.09 -5.01
C SER A 594 39.65 3.15 -4.16
N SER A 595 39.20 2.03 -3.62
CA SER A 595 38.03 1.99 -2.76
C SER A 595 38.08 0.85 -1.75
N ILE A 596 37.35 1.03 -0.64
CA ILE A 596 37.09 -0.01 0.37
C ILE A 596 35.59 0.00 0.65
N THR A 597 34.98 -1.17 0.53
CA THR A 597 33.61 -1.39 0.97
C THR A 597 33.66 -2.04 2.36
N VAL A 598 33.04 -1.38 3.33
CA VAL A 598 32.84 -1.89 4.67
C VAL A 598 31.39 -2.30 4.85
N LYS A 599 31.13 -3.29 5.68
CA LYS A 599 29.79 -3.78 6.04
C LYS A 599 29.67 -3.96 7.53
N TRP A 600 28.42 -4.04 8.00
CA TRP A 600 28.08 -4.31 9.41
C TRP A 600 26.72 -4.99 9.50
N ASN A 601 26.43 -5.56 10.65
CA ASN A 601 25.14 -6.19 10.90
C ASN A 601 24.06 -5.14 11.18
N ARG A 602 22.85 -5.41 10.71
CA ARG A 602 21.68 -4.57 10.98
C ARG A 602 21.34 -4.57 12.47
N ASN A 603 21.16 -3.41 13.06
CA ASN A 603 20.50 -3.22 14.35
C ASN A 603 19.07 -2.75 14.12
N SER A 604 18.09 -3.62 14.31
CA SER A 604 16.66 -3.33 14.02
C SER A 604 16.10 -2.17 14.86
N CYS A 605 16.74 -1.82 15.97
CA CYS A 605 16.29 -0.75 16.87
C CYS A 605 16.93 0.61 16.58
N ALA A 606 17.92 0.66 15.70
CA ALA A 606 18.59 1.88 15.30
C ALA A 606 17.75 2.70 14.32
N THR A 607 17.89 4.02 14.35
CA THR A 607 17.48 4.88 13.24
C THR A 607 18.48 4.77 12.10
N GLY A 608 19.77 4.65 12.41
CA GLY A 608 20.83 4.52 11.43
C GLY A 608 22.21 4.45 12.05
N TYR A 609 23.21 4.74 11.23
CA TYR A 609 24.63 4.63 11.59
C TYR A 609 25.38 5.87 11.18
N VAL A 610 26.43 6.21 11.95
CA VAL A 610 27.42 7.24 11.58
C VAL A 610 28.75 6.53 11.33
N LEU A 611 29.22 6.59 10.10
CA LEU A 611 30.50 6.03 9.67
C LEU A 611 31.50 7.17 9.41
N GLU A 612 32.66 7.05 9.98
CA GLU A 612 33.75 8.02 9.83
C GLU A 612 35.06 7.34 9.41
N GLN A 613 35.90 8.10 8.75
CA GLN A 613 37.27 7.71 8.38
C GLN A 613 38.28 8.63 9.06
N TYR A 614 39.37 8.06 9.54
CA TYR A 614 40.48 8.85 10.04
C TYR A 614 41.34 9.34 8.89
N THR A 615 41.44 10.64 8.73
CA THR A 615 42.22 11.27 7.65
C THR A 615 42.69 12.66 8.08
N GLY A 616 43.94 13.03 7.75
CA GLY A 616 44.51 14.34 8.12
C GLY A 616 44.52 14.60 9.62
N GLY A 617 44.79 13.59 10.45
CA GLY A 617 44.87 13.72 11.90
C GLY A 617 43.51 13.79 12.63
N LYS A 618 42.38 13.67 11.92
CA LYS A 618 41.03 13.79 12.47
C LYS A 618 40.06 12.76 11.89
N TRP A 619 38.94 12.57 12.59
CA TRP A 619 37.83 11.78 12.10
C TRP A 619 36.92 12.62 11.20
N VAL A 620 36.66 12.14 10.01
CA VAL A 620 35.78 12.79 9.02
C VAL A 620 34.60 11.86 8.74
N GLN A 621 33.39 12.40 8.87
CA GLN A 621 32.18 11.66 8.60
C GLN A 621 32.06 11.34 7.11
N LEU A 622 31.99 10.05 6.79
CA LEU A 622 31.73 9.57 5.42
C LEU A 622 30.23 9.52 5.11
N THR A 623 29.45 9.05 6.08
CA THR A 623 28.00 8.99 5.94
C THR A 623 27.31 8.96 7.30
N LYS A 624 26.09 9.50 7.32
CA LYS A 624 25.11 9.27 8.37
C LYS A 624 23.86 8.69 7.68
N THR A 625 23.60 7.40 7.88
CA THR A 625 22.46 6.74 7.24
C THR A 625 21.17 7.12 7.97
N ALA A 626 20.09 7.34 7.26
CA ALA A 626 18.75 7.58 7.82
C ALA A 626 17.91 6.30 7.96
N SER A 627 18.51 5.15 7.68
CA SER A 627 17.86 3.85 7.78
C SER A 627 18.79 2.80 8.39
N ASN A 628 18.26 1.94 9.23
CA ASN A 628 18.99 0.81 9.79
C ASN A 628 19.21 -0.35 8.81
N THR A 629 18.59 -0.30 7.63
CA THR A 629 18.81 -1.28 6.56
C THR A 629 20.05 -1.02 5.74
N ASN A 630 20.59 0.21 5.81
CA ASN A 630 21.85 0.54 5.15
C ASN A 630 23.02 -0.02 5.96
N THR A 631 23.51 -1.18 5.58
CA THR A 631 24.51 -1.96 6.32
C THR A 631 25.86 -2.07 5.61
N SER A 632 26.10 -1.25 4.62
CA SER A 632 27.38 -1.16 3.93
C SER A 632 27.66 0.25 3.41
N TYR A 633 28.93 0.53 3.16
CA TYR A 633 29.36 1.79 2.55
C TYR A 633 30.67 1.58 1.79
N THR A 634 30.80 2.24 0.65
CA THR A 634 32.03 2.22 -0.16
C THR A 634 32.73 3.58 -0.08
N ALA A 635 33.84 3.62 0.62
CA ALA A 635 34.77 4.74 0.60
C ALA A 635 35.56 4.71 -0.73
N LYS A 636 35.57 5.85 -1.43
CA LYS A 636 36.17 5.98 -2.78
C LYS A 636 37.35 6.96 -2.75
N ASN A 637 38.06 7.08 -3.85
CA ASN A 637 39.20 7.97 -4.04
C ASN A 637 40.35 7.72 -3.04
N LEU A 638 40.54 6.49 -2.66
CA LEU A 638 41.58 6.05 -1.77
C LEU A 638 42.89 5.74 -2.56
N LYS A 639 44.02 5.80 -1.87
CA LYS A 639 45.31 5.38 -2.44
C LYS A 639 45.44 3.87 -2.38
N ALA A 640 46.02 3.27 -3.39
CA ALA A 640 46.27 1.82 -3.45
C ALA A 640 47.27 1.38 -2.39
N SER A 641 47.20 0.10 -1.99
CA SER A 641 48.10 -0.50 -0.99
C SER A 641 48.21 0.36 0.28
N THR A 642 47.12 0.93 0.73
CA THR A 642 47.10 1.85 1.83
C THR A 642 46.05 1.43 2.85
N THR A 643 46.45 1.36 4.12
CA THR A 643 45.53 1.07 5.23
C THR A 643 44.80 2.31 5.67
N TYR A 644 43.50 2.22 5.76
CA TYR A 644 42.58 3.25 6.25
C TYR A 644 41.88 2.77 7.52
N THR A 645 41.70 3.69 8.44
CA THR A 645 40.99 3.37 9.67
C THR A 645 39.60 4.01 9.62
N PHE A 646 38.60 3.18 9.85
CA PHE A 646 37.21 3.55 9.92
C PHE A 646 36.70 3.37 11.35
N ARG A 647 35.66 4.14 11.70
CA ARG A 647 34.87 3.88 12.91
C ARG A 647 33.41 4.09 12.63
N ILE A 648 32.59 3.30 13.30
CA ILE A 648 31.15 3.35 13.14
C ILE A 648 30.46 3.32 14.49
N LYS A 649 29.34 4.03 14.62
CA LYS A 649 28.42 3.94 15.76
C LYS A 649 26.99 3.83 15.29
N THR A 650 26.16 3.26 16.13
CA THR A 650 24.71 3.26 15.99
C THR A 650 24.12 4.52 16.58
N TYR A 651 23.07 5.08 15.99
CA TYR A 651 22.26 6.10 16.63
C TYR A 651 20.77 5.78 16.53
N LYS A 652 20.00 6.26 17.50
CA LYS A 652 18.54 6.20 17.54
C LYS A 652 17.99 7.57 17.86
N THR A 653 17.06 8.06 17.02
CA THR A 653 16.35 9.32 17.24
C THR A 653 14.88 9.02 17.50
N VAL A 654 14.37 9.51 18.61
CA VAL A 654 12.96 9.41 18.99
C VAL A 654 12.52 10.77 19.47
N ASN A 655 11.46 11.31 18.90
CA ASN A 655 10.90 12.63 19.26
C ASN A 655 11.97 13.75 19.30
N GLY A 656 12.84 13.76 18.29
CA GLY A 656 13.91 14.76 18.16
C GLY A 656 15.14 14.52 19.04
N LYS A 657 15.10 13.60 20.02
CA LYS A 657 16.23 13.27 20.90
C LYS A 657 17.03 12.10 20.31
N THR A 658 18.33 12.33 20.13
CA THR A 658 19.24 11.29 19.60
C THR A 658 20.09 10.67 20.71
N THR A 659 20.11 9.35 20.73
CA THR A 659 21.00 8.53 21.55
C THR A 659 21.97 7.82 20.63
N GLU A 660 23.25 7.74 21.04
CA GLU A 660 24.33 7.18 20.24
C GLU A 660 25.12 6.15 21.05
N THR A 661 25.71 5.17 20.36
CA THR A 661 26.62 4.22 20.97
C THR A 661 28.08 4.69 20.90
N ALA A 662 28.96 4.00 21.59
CA ALA A 662 30.40 4.16 21.38
C ALA A 662 30.79 3.76 19.96
N TYR A 663 31.89 4.31 19.45
CA TYR A 663 32.46 3.93 18.16
C TYR A 663 33.16 2.57 18.21
N ILE A 664 32.90 1.73 17.20
CA ILE A 664 33.68 0.53 16.88
C ILE A 664 34.63 0.87 15.74
N ARG A 665 35.88 0.43 15.83
CA ARG A 665 36.94 0.74 14.85
C ARG A 665 37.25 -0.46 13.97
N LEU A 666 37.70 -0.17 12.74
CA LEU A 666 38.16 -1.12 11.75
C LEU A 666 39.33 -0.53 10.96
N ALA A 667 40.42 -1.28 10.85
CA ALA A 667 41.47 -0.97 9.88
C ALA A 667 41.28 -1.86 8.64
N ALA A 668 41.37 -1.28 7.48
CA ALA A 668 41.20 -2.00 6.20
C ALA A 668 42.10 -1.42 5.14
N GLU A 669 42.65 -2.27 4.31
CA GLU A 669 43.62 -1.90 3.26
C GLU A 669 42.97 -1.99 1.89
N THR A 670 43.30 -1.01 1.01
CA THR A 670 42.99 -1.05 -0.42
C THR A 670 43.85 -2.08 -1.13
N SER A 671 43.31 -2.62 -2.18
CA SER A 671 44.06 -3.57 -3.01
C SER A 671 45.24 -2.88 -3.72
N ALA A 672 46.22 -3.66 -4.15
CA ALA A 672 47.32 -3.16 -4.99
C ALA A 672 46.74 -2.64 -6.33
N PRO A 673 47.43 -1.69 -6.98
CA PRO A 673 46.98 -1.17 -8.27
C PRO A 673 46.84 -2.31 -9.28
N SER A 674 45.79 -2.29 -10.06
CA SER A 674 45.59 -3.21 -11.18
C SER A 674 45.49 -2.43 -12.50
N VAL A 675 46.02 -2.99 -13.54
CA VAL A 675 45.93 -2.44 -14.89
C VAL A 675 45.79 -3.57 -15.91
N THR A 676 44.82 -3.46 -16.78
CA THR A 676 44.58 -4.45 -17.83
C THR A 676 45.55 -4.25 -19.03
N ASN A 677 45.73 -5.30 -19.86
CA ASN A 677 46.55 -5.20 -21.03
C ASN A 677 45.97 -4.22 -22.07
N VAL A 678 46.86 -3.63 -22.88
CA VAL A 678 46.45 -2.77 -23.99
C VAL A 678 45.80 -3.63 -25.08
N THR A 679 44.72 -3.10 -25.67
CA THR A 679 44.05 -3.74 -26.82
C THR A 679 44.15 -2.87 -28.07
N GLY A 680 43.97 -3.45 -29.23
CA GLY A 680 43.95 -2.71 -30.49
C GLY A 680 45.29 -2.09 -30.88
N PHE A 681 46.43 -2.58 -30.31
CA PHE A 681 47.76 -2.09 -30.67
C PHE A 681 48.13 -2.51 -32.09
N ALA A 682 48.19 -1.55 -33.00
CA ALA A 682 48.36 -1.78 -34.40
C ALA A 682 48.98 -0.55 -35.12
N LYS A 683 49.36 -0.75 -36.36
CA LYS A 683 49.70 0.33 -37.28
C LYS A 683 48.50 1.24 -37.53
N LYS A 684 48.68 2.56 -37.42
CA LYS A 684 47.74 3.60 -37.87
C LYS A 684 48.12 4.08 -39.27
N SER A 685 49.39 4.50 -39.45
CA SER A 685 49.90 4.97 -40.72
C SER A 685 51.44 4.80 -40.75
N VAL A 686 52.02 4.81 -41.93
CA VAL A 686 53.50 4.76 -42.15
C VAL A 686 53.90 5.73 -43.26
N THR A 687 55.12 6.25 -43.16
CA THR A 687 55.85 6.90 -44.22
C THR A 687 57.17 6.10 -44.48
N LYS A 688 58.02 6.61 -45.31
CA LYS A 688 59.36 6.01 -45.52
C LYS A 688 60.23 6.03 -44.25
N THR A 689 60.01 7.04 -43.38
CA THR A 689 60.89 7.26 -42.20
C THR A 689 60.15 7.24 -40.89
N THR A 690 58.79 7.04 -40.88
CA THR A 690 58.00 7.03 -39.66
C THR A 690 56.98 5.92 -39.64
N ALA A 691 56.60 5.50 -38.45
CA ALA A 691 55.46 4.60 -38.19
C ALA A 691 54.60 5.14 -37.05
N THR A 692 53.39 5.48 -37.36
CA THR A 692 52.40 5.85 -36.31
C THR A 692 51.64 4.61 -35.89
N LEU A 693 51.68 4.37 -34.57
CA LEU A 693 50.99 3.28 -33.89
C LEU A 693 49.72 3.81 -33.24
N LYS A 694 48.71 2.97 -33.11
CA LYS A 694 47.45 3.28 -32.40
C LYS A 694 47.09 2.13 -31.48
N TRP A 695 46.26 2.44 -30.51
CA TRP A 695 45.67 1.47 -29.59
C TRP A 695 44.33 1.98 -29.03
N ASN A 696 43.58 1.12 -28.38
CA ASN A 696 42.32 1.47 -27.73
C ASN A 696 42.61 2.08 -26.37
N LYS A 697 41.73 2.98 -25.93
CA LYS A 697 41.79 3.58 -24.59
C LYS A 697 41.69 2.49 -23.52
N ASN A 698 42.67 2.44 -22.62
CA ASN A 698 42.61 1.61 -21.43
C ASN A 698 42.12 2.44 -20.24
N THR A 699 40.89 2.18 -19.82
CA THR A 699 40.23 2.94 -18.74
C THR A 699 40.86 2.68 -17.38
N THR A 700 41.62 1.60 -17.21
CA THR A 700 42.31 1.26 -15.96
C THR A 700 43.71 1.88 -15.85
N ALA A 701 44.25 2.41 -16.94
CA ALA A 701 45.60 2.93 -17.00
C ALA A 701 45.69 4.43 -16.66
N THR A 702 46.84 4.83 -16.12
CA THR A 702 47.27 6.24 -16.04
C THR A 702 47.88 6.67 -17.37
N GLY A 703 48.60 5.76 -18.05
CA GLY A 703 49.29 6.02 -19.32
C GLY A 703 49.89 4.77 -19.93
N TYR A 704 50.78 4.97 -20.89
CA TYR A 704 51.36 3.90 -21.68
C TYR A 704 52.89 4.06 -21.82
N ILE A 705 53.59 2.93 -21.97
CA ILE A 705 54.98 2.87 -22.38
C ILE A 705 55.03 2.16 -23.72
N VAL A 706 55.59 2.81 -24.72
CA VAL A 706 55.78 2.28 -26.05
C VAL A 706 57.29 2.09 -26.29
N GLU A 707 57.67 0.90 -26.73
CA GLU A 707 59.05 0.54 -26.98
C GLU A 707 59.22 -0.04 -28.40
N GLN A 708 60.36 0.16 -28.97
CA GLN A 708 60.80 -0.39 -30.24
C GLN A 708 61.92 -1.38 -30.01
N TYR A 709 61.91 -2.48 -30.71
CA TYR A 709 63.02 -3.43 -30.74
C TYR A 709 64.10 -2.92 -31.68
N LYS A 710 65.27 -2.57 -31.14
CA LYS A 710 66.42 -2.01 -31.93
C LYS A 710 67.73 -2.50 -31.35
N GLY A 711 68.62 -3.01 -32.21
CA GLY A 711 69.91 -3.47 -31.77
C GLY A 711 69.90 -4.59 -30.72
N GLY A 712 69.04 -5.57 -30.88
CA GLY A 712 68.94 -6.71 -29.94
C GLY A 712 68.17 -6.41 -28.61
N LYS A 713 67.71 -5.17 -28.38
CA LYS A 713 67.07 -4.77 -27.14
C LYS A 713 65.84 -3.92 -27.36
N TRP A 714 64.96 -3.89 -26.38
CA TRP A 714 63.77 -2.99 -26.33
C TRP A 714 64.19 -1.62 -25.86
N THR A 715 63.88 -0.61 -26.66
CA THR A 715 64.18 0.80 -26.35
C THR A 715 62.87 1.57 -26.25
N GLN A 716 62.67 2.26 -25.18
CA GLN A 716 61.49 3.11 -24.97
C GLN A 716 61.51 4.29 -25.94
N ILE A 717 60.46 4.41 -26.75
CA ILE A 717 60.29 5.50 -27.71
C ILE A 717 59.26 6.53 -27.20
N ALA A 718 58.39 6.13 -26.27
CA ALA A 718 57.50 7.07 -25.62
C ALA A 718 57.06 6.56 -24.24
N LYS A 719 56.97 7.50 -23.28
CA LYS A 719 56.22 7.36 -22.04
C LYS A 719 55.09 8.37 -22.08
N ILE A 720 53.87 7.87 -22.17
CA ILE A 720 52.65 8.67 -22.34
C ILE A 720 51.96 8.73 -21.01
N THR A 721 51.75 9.95 -20.47
CA THR A 721 51.23 10.16 -19.14
C THR A 721 49.71 10.35 -19.10
N SER A 722 49.03 10.27 -20.23
CA SER A 722 47.56 10.33 -20.34
C SER A 722 47.01 9.07 -21.03
N ASN A 723 46.02 8.44 -20.43
CA ASN A 723 45.33 7.30 -21.05
C ASN A 723 44.42 7.71 -22.23
N SER A 724 44.25 9.00 -22.48
CA SER A 724 43.50 9.52 -23.62
C SER A 724 44.38 9.72 -24.87
N THR A 725 45.69 9.69 -24.74
CA THR A 725 46.61 9.70 -25.89
C THR A 725 46.72 8.28 -26.44
N LEU A 726 46.20 8.04 -27.62
CA LEU A 726 46.01 6.70 -28.22
C LEU A 726 46.88 6.45 -29.44
N THR A 727 47.88 7.29 -29.64
CA THR A 727 48.81 7.15 -30.75
C THR A 727 50.22 7.53 -30.34
N CYS A 728 51.22 6.94 -31.01
CA CYS A 728 52.64 7.28 -30.89
C CYS A 728 53.31 7.13 -32.27
N THR A 729 54.17 8.05 -32.62
CA THR A 729 54.90 8.01 -33.90
C THR A 729 56.38 7.73 -33.64
N ALA A 730 56.85 6.60 -34.10
CA ALA A 730 58.25 6.28 -34.19
C ALA A 730 58.81 7.00 -35.41
N LYS A 731 60.03 7.62 -35.27
CA LYS A 731 60.73 8.39 -36.31
C LYS A 731 62.06 7.77 -36.62
N GLU A 732 62.73 8.31 -37.61
CA GLU A 732 64.07 7.91 -38.01
C GLU A 732 64.15 6.44 -38.40
N LEU A 733 63.18 5.94 -39.05
CA LEU A 733 63.06 4.58 -39.54
C LEU A 733 63.61 4.55 -40.96
N LYS A 734 64.05 3.36 -41.44
CA LYS A 734 64.40 3.11 -42.81
C LYS A 734 63.17 2.70 -43.62
N ALA A 735 63.11 3.11 -44.87
CA ALA A 735 62.04 2.71 -45.80
C ALA A 735 62.00 1.20 -46.00
N ASN A 736 60.85 0.67 -46.33
CA ASN A 736 60.61 -0.76 -46.64
C ASN A 736 61.20 -1.72 -45.60
N THR A 737 61.22 -1.35 -44.34
CA THR A 737 61.79 -2.09 -43.22
C THR A 737 60.76 -2.41 -42.18
N THR A 738 60.75 -3.67 -41.71
CA THR A 738 59.85 -4.09 -40.65
C THR A 738 60.47 -3.83 -39.29
N TYR A 739 59.72 -3.15 -38.45
CA TYR A 739 60.10 -2.87 -37.08
C TYR A 739 59.07 -3.52 -36.11
N THR A 740 59.56 -4.01 -34.99
CA THR A 740 58.74 -4.58 -33.98
C THR A 740 58.59 -3.58 -32.80
N PHE A 741 57.38 -3.31 -32.44
CA PHE A 741 57.01 -2.45 -31.32
C PHE A 741 56.27 -3.26 -30.24
N ARG A 742 56.35 -2.77 -29.01
CA ARG A 742 55.53 -3.28 -27.92
C ARG A 742 55.01 -2.11 -27.10
N ILE A 743 53.83 -2.32 -26.51
CA ILE A 743 53.20 -1.37 -25.63
C ILE A 743 52.74 -2.07 -24.37
N ARG A 744 52.83 -1.39 -23.26
CA ARG A 744 52.11 -1.76 -22.03
C ARG A 744 51.44 -0.57 -21.42
N ALA A 745 50.33 -0.78 -20.74
CA ALA A 745 49.70 0.20 -19.89
C ALA A 745 50.39 0.23 -18.52
N TYR A 746 50.33 1.37 -17.86
CA TYR A 746 50.71 1.46 -16.46
C TYR A 746 49.66 2.25 -15.69
N LYS A 747 49.48 1.90 -14.40
CA LYS A 747 48.65 2.63 -13.46
C LYS A 747 49.52 3.06 -12.28
N THR A 748 49.49 4.36 -12.01
CA THR A 748 50.16 4.95 -10.85
C THR A 748 49.11 5.38 -9.84
N SER A 749 49.29 4.98 -8.60
CA SER A 749 48.45 5.37 -7.48
C SER A 749 49.36 5.69 -6.28
N GLY A 750 49.46 6.96 -5.92
CA GLY A 750 50.46 7.43 -4.97
C GLY A 750 51.89 7.16 -5.48
N SER A 751 52.71 6.55 -4.64
CA SER A 751 54.09 6.12 -5.01
C SER A 751 54.18 4.77 -5.74
N SER A 752 53.11 4.05 -5.86
CA SER A 752 53.04 2.69 -6.45
C SER A 752 52.65 2.74 -7.92
N THR A 753 53.40 2.05 -8.76
CA THR A 753 53.09 1.88 -10.19
C THR A 753 53.06 0.40 -10.57
N LYS A 754 51.95 -0.02 -11.16
CA LYS A 754 51.77 -1.35 -11.75
C LYS A 754 51.73 -1.26 -13.26
N TYR A 755 52.22 -2.30 -13.91
CA TYR A 755 52.27 -2.41 -15.36
C TYR A 755 51.46 -3.62 -15.83
N SER A 756 50.85 -3.48 -16.99
CA SER A 756 50.28 -4.61 -17.72
C SER A 756 51.37 -5.41 -18.42
N ASP A 757 51.03 -6.56 -18.95
CA ASP A 757 51.88 -7.25 -19.87
C ASP A 757 52.06 -6.44 -21.15
N TYR A 758 53.15 -6.73 -21.87
CA TYR A 758 53.41 -6.12 -23.17
C TYR A 758 52.58 -6.74 -24.28
N VAL A 759 51.98 -5.90 -25.10
CA VAL A 759 51.37 -6.31 -26.39
C VAL A 759 52.27 -5.86 -27.51
N ARG A 760 52.48 -6.72 -28.50
CA ARG A 760 53.43 -6.51 -29.61
C ARG A 760 52.72 -6.28 -30.93
N ALA A 761 53.38 -5.52 -31.81
CA ALA A 761 52.96 -5.32 -33.19
C ALA A 761 54.20 -5.16 -34.10
N ALA A 762 54.21 -5.80 -35.25
CA ALA A 762 55.19 -5.59 -36.30
C ALA A 762 54.61 -4.61 -37.34
N VAL A 763 55.43 -3.65 -37.77
CA VAL A 763 55.01 -2.60 -38.72
C VAL A 763 56.12 -2.36 -39.75
N THR A 764 55.77 -2.48 -41.03
CA THR A 764 56.67 -2.20 -42.13
C THR A 764 56.46 -0.77 -42.63
N THR A 765 57.49 0.03 -42.71
CA THR A 765 57.52 1.38 -43.30
C THR A 765 57.20 1.34 -44.81
N ALA A 766 56.72 2.48 -45.33
CA ALA A 766 56.44 2.59 -46.75
C ALA A 766 57.74 2.37 -47.61
N LYS A 767 57.55 1.91 -48.84
CA LYS A 767 58.62 1.72 -49.82
C LYS A 767 59.24 3.03 -50.26
#